data_20cbcefed3ce421794619163caf0b158
#
_entry.id   20cbcefed3ce421794619163caf0b158
#
_cell.length_a   1.000
_cell.length_b   1.000
_cell.length_c   1.000
_cell.angle_alpha   90.00
_cell.angle_beta   90.00
_cell.angle_gamma   90.00
#
_symmetry.space_group_name_H-M   'P 1'
#
loop_
_entity.id
_entity.type
_entity.pdbx_description
1 polymer ?
#
loop_
_entity_poly.entity_id
_entity_poly.type
_entity_poly.pdbx_seq_one_letter_code
_entity_poly.pdbx_strand_id
1 'polypeptide(L)'
;LKKYFLILTLCFFASQTFAQLQRRIPQDGEFERQQREGNNSDEEGERGEENIDSLRAKLDSKRDSVVYNATYIKYTKAEFLTDSNRLFLLDTSTNDFHRYRILDLPEHPTMNLGLNGLSYRNLLFEPAKTIGFDVGYHYYDRYLLKPEDIKYYQARTQYTELYFENPAFGRATEQQFHVIHTQNVKPNWNVGASFAKLGSRAYYGAPNRRADALVANHLNASLWSWYQSPNKRYTMLANATFNNLKGYENGSILNDSVFTVSTRVDPEYEAARLNTAKRNNRNNTLYLQQYFNIGKQKSLDSNSTVLPTQRVGYKIAYNTQKYFFQNDGYDASGLLKHYYIYTDSSKTADSTYLKHLNNEFSYSFYLRGKSLSFLRNELKVTAGIAHDYYTYQQYNFDTSFQNITLKGDAEYSFSDKANLNVNIQQIVQGRNFGDFLYQASSEIKLGNRIGSVLLEAYSQNQSPSLVYERQVTNHYLWNLSFNKIKTQNLSFSYLIPKYHFAAKASYYLLNNYLYFSEGTDGDAYPTQVASNINLLKLSLRKDFKFGKFTSENFLVYQKTDFESVLMTPEVYTFHSFYMHQDFFKVLKTEFGFDLRYFSNYNAPSYAPAIGQFYRKDDVKFDTYPVVDVWIRTNWKRANLFLRYDYINEGLFSKGYYTVNRYPMPYRLAKFGVRWNFYD
;
A
#
# COMPACT_ATOMS: atom_id res chain seq x y z
N LEU A 1 2.95 34.90 6.97
CA LEU A 1 1.55 35.11 7.37
C LEU A 1 0.58 34.10 6.73
N LYS A 2 0.68 33.77 5.42
CA LYS A 2 -0.23 32.80 4.73
C LYS A 2 -0.12 31.35 5.27
N LYS A 3 1.02 30.91 5.78
CA LYS A 3 1.19 29.55 6.34
C LYS A 3 0.49 29.36 7.70
N TYR A 4 0.34 30.41 8.47
CA TYR A 4 -0.33 30.37 9.78
C TYR A 4 -1.85 30.50 9.68
N PHE A 5 -2.34 31.08 8.60
CA PHE A 5 -3.79 31.23 8.36
C PHE A 5 -4.47 29.89 8.05
N LEU A 6 -3.80 28.99 7.34
CA LEU A 6 -4.32 27.66 7.02
C LEU A 6 -4.37 26.74 8.26
N ILE A 7 -3.39 26.87 9.15
CA ILE A 7 -3.34 26.10 10.40
C ILE A 7 -4.40 26.62 11.38
N LEU A 8 -4.62 27.92 11.41
CA LEU A 8 -5.65 28.54 12.27
C LEU A 8 -7.07 28.15 11.83
N THR A 9 -7.33 28.05 10.52
CA THR A 9 -8.62 27.58 10.00
C THR A 9 -8.87 26.11 10.32
N LEU A 10 -7.87 25.26 10.23
CA LEU A 10 -7.99 23.84 10.62
C LEU A 10 -8.19 23.66 12.13
N CYS A 11 -7.52 24.47 12.95
CA CYS A 11 -7.74 24.47 14.42
C CYS A 11 -9.11 25.02 14.80
N PHE A 12 -9.66 25.99 14.04
CA PHE A 12 -10.98 26.57 14.30
C PHE A 12 -12.11 25.57 13.97
N PHE A 13 -11.94 24.75 12.95
CA PHE A 13 -12.89 23.65 12.66
C PHE A 13 -12.81 22.52 13.68
N ALA A 14 -11.62 22.20 14.20
CA ALA A 14 -11.44 21.19 15.25
C ALA A 14 -12.07 21.65 16.58
N SER A 15 -12.00 22.94 16.92
CA SER A 15 -12.58 23.47 18.17
C SER A 15 -14.13 23.55 18.13
N GLN A 16 -14.72 23.71 16.96
CA GLN A 16 -16.19 23.68 16.80
C GLN A 16 -16.78 22.28 17.00
N THR A 17 -16.04 21.24 16.57
CA THR A 17 -16.46 19.84 16.79
C THR A 17 -16.35 19.41 18.25
N PHE A 18 -15.38 19.93 19.01
CA PHE A 18 -15.28 19.67 20.44
C PHE A 18 -16.36 20.40 21.28
N ALA A 19 -16.80 21.58 20.85
CA ALA A 19 -17.86 22.34 21.53
C ALA A 19 -19.25 21.69 21.37
N GLN A 20 -19.50 20.94 20.30
CA GLN A 20 -20.75 20.19 20.13
C GLN A 20 -20.81 18.88 20.91
N LEU A 21 -19.66 18.27 21.23
CA LEU A 21 -19.59 17.06 22.06
C LEU A 21 -19.83 17.32 23.54
N GLN A 22 -19.60 18.53 24.04
CA GLN A 22 -19.87 18.88 25.44
C GLN A 22 -21.33 19.27 25.74
N ARG A 23 -22.20 19.40 24.73
CA ARG A 23 -23.60 19.82 24.94
C ARG A 23 -24.62 18.68 25.02
N ARG A 24 -24.19 17.42 25.13
CA ARG A 24 -25.10 16.27 25.28
C ARG A 24 -24.72 15.34 26.41
N ILE A 25 -24.65 15.90 27.64
CA ILE A 25 -24.80 15.10 28.86
C ILE A 25 -26.01 15.70 29.57
N PRO A 26 -27.13 14.98 29.70
CA PRO A 26 -28.24 15.42 30.54
C PRO A 26 -27.78 15.33 31.98
N GLN A 27 -27.76 16.43 32.72
CA GLN A 27 -27.75 16.38 34.16
C GLN A 27 -29.18 16.04 34.62
N ASP A 28 -29.34 14.84 35.14
CA ASP A 28 -30.51 14.47 35.92
C ASP A 28 -30.54 15.33 37.22
N GLY A 29 -31.58 16.10 37.35
CA GLY A 29 -31.87 16.77 38.61
C GLY A 29 -32.34 18.21 38.46
N GLU A 30 -33.62 18.36 38.01
CA GLU A 30 -34.49 19.50 38.35
C GLU A 30 -35.82 19.43 37.61
N PHE A 31 -36.63 18.42 37.94
CA PHE A 31 -38.03 18.37 37.57
C PHE A 31 -38.86 18.03 38.81
N GLU A 32 -38.82 18.91 39.84
CA GLU A 32 -39.84 18.96 40.88
C GLU A 32 -39.85 20.36 41.48
N ARG A 33 -40.59 21.29 40.85
CA ARG A 33 -41.23 22.47 41.45
C ARG A 33 -41.72 23.41 40.34
N GLN A 34 -42.93 23.19 39.93
CA GLN A 34 -43.89 24.22 39.48
C GLN A 34 -45.14 23.53 38.90
N GLN A 35 -45.90 22.94 39.82
CA GLN A 35 -47.34 22.77 39.68
C GLN A 35 -47.97 23.38 40.91
N ARG A 36 -48.37 24.63 40.76
CA ARG A 36 -49.53 25.26 41.44
C ARG A 36 -49.58 26.74 41.11
N GLU A 37 -50.74 27.07 40.59
CA GLU A 37 -51.37 28.38 40.46
C GLU A 37 -51.51 28.93 39.03
N GLY A 38 -52.74 29.07 38.64
CA GLY A 38 -53.18 29.88 37.48
C GLY A 38 -54.24 29.26 36.62
N ASN A 39 -55.48 29.14 37.19
CA ASN A 39 -56.68 28.89 36.42
C ASN A 39 -57.13 30.21 35.75
N ASN A 40 -57.58 30.09 34.51
CA ASN A 40 -58.62 30.83 33.77
C ASN A 40 -58.21 31.51 32.50
N SER A 41 -59.02 31.19 31.49
CA SER A 41 -59.40 31.92 30.27
C SER A 41 -58.35 31.94 29.13
N ASP A 42 -58.61 31.17 28.10
CA ASP A 42 -59.06 31.60 26.77
C ASP A 42 -58.95 30.42 25.77
N GLU A 43 -60.09 29.84 25.51
CA GLU A 43 -60.33 28.94 24.39
C GLU A 43 -60.38 29.77 23.10
N GLU A 44 -59.32 29.79 22.28
CA GLU A 44 -59.40 30.02 20.82
C GLU A 44 -58.04 29.99 20.08
N GLY A 45 -56.95 29.48 20.71
CA GLY A 45 -55.61 29.45 20.09
C GLY A 45 -54.98 28.06 19.79
N GLU A 46 -55.59 26.97 20.26
CA GLU A 46 -54.90 25.63 20.33
C GLU A 46 -55.01 24.74 19.10
N ARG A 47 -55.79 25.04 18.07
CA ARG A 47 -55.91 24.19 16.88
C ARG A 47 -54.81 24.30 15.84
N GLY A 48 -53.95 25.30 15.91
CA GLY A 48 -52.85 25.47 14.96
C GLY A 48 -51.51 24.87 15.34
N GLU A 49 -51.20 24.82 16.65
CA GLU A 49 -49.91 24.34 17.16
C GLU A 49 -49.81 22.83 17.30
N GLU A 50 -50.89 22.16 17.70
CA GLU A 50 -50.95 20.69 17.75
C GLU A 50 -50.66 20.01 16.39
N ASN A 51 -51.00 20.66 15.30
CA ASN A 51 -50.81 20.13 13.95
C ASN A 51 -49.37 20.29 13.44
N ILE A 52 -48.63 21.28 13.91
CA ILE A 52 -47.26 21.56 13.54
C ILE A 52 -46.29 20.64 14.32
N ASP A 53 -46.52 20.47 15.59
CA ASP A 53 -45.71 19.56 16.43
C ASP A 53 -45.96 18.09 16.13
N SER A 54 -47.19 17.70 15.81
CA SER A 54 -47.45 16.35 15.32
C SER A 54 -46.85 16.07 13.93
N LEU A 55 -46.81 17.08 13.06
CA LEU A 55 -46.15 17.02 11.77
C LEU A 55 -44.62 17.00 11.92
N ARG A 56 -44.03 17.78 12.85
CA ARG A 56 -42.62 17.72 13.20
C ARG A 56 -42.25 16.36 13.79
N ALA A 57 -43.02 15.84 14.75
CA ALA A 57 -42.79 14.51 15.32
C ALA A 57 -42.91 13.39 14.27
N LYS A 58 -43.86 13.51 13.31
CA LYS A 58 -43.97 12.58 12.16
C LYS A 58 -42.84 12.72 11.15
N LEU A 59 -42.31 13.90 10.95
CA LEU A 59 -41.13 14.15 10.10
C LEU A 59 -39.86 13.66 10.79
N ASP A 60 -39.72 13.87 12.08
CA ASP A 60 -38.57 13.39 12.85
C ASP A 60 -38.60 11.87 13.01
N SER A 61 -39.77 11.25 13.25
CA SER A 61 -39.92 9.79 13.25
C SER A 61 -39.68 9.12 11.90
N LYS A 62 -39.94 9.83 10.78
CA LYS A 62 -39.55 9.36 9.44
C LYS A 62 -38.05 9.55 9.14
N ARG A 63 -37.36 10.49 9.78
CA ARG A 63 -35.91 10.64 9.70
C ARG A 63 -35.19 9.54 10.46
N ASP A 64 -35.71 9.09 11.59
CA ASP A 64 -35.09 8.04 12.41
C ASP A 64 -35.32 6.61 11.88
N SER A 65 -36.10 6.42 10.81
CA SER A 65 -36.41 5.08 10.29
C SER A 65 -35.39 4.50 9.30
N VAL A 66 -34.42 5.29 8.81
CA VAL A 66 -33.41 4.83 7.85
C VAL A 66 -32.15 4.39 8.58
N VAL A 67 -31.98 3.09 8.78
CA VAL A 67 -30.73 2.53 9.30
C VAL A 67 -29.71 2.47 8.17
N TYR A 68 -28.78 3.42 8.16
CA TYR A 68 -27.68 3.41 7.20
C TYR A 68 -26.70 2.27 7.48
N ASN A 69 -26.18 1.67 6.41
CA ASN A 69 -25.24 0.56 6.46
C ASN A 69 -24.23 0.63 5.30
N ALA A 70 -23.32 -0.33 5.20
CA ALA A 70 -22.27 -0.36 4.18
C ALA A 70 -22.76 -0.31 2.73
N THR A 71 -24.01 -0.70 2.43
CA THR A 71 -24.53 -0.70 1.06
C THR A 71 -24.77 0.70 0.51
N TYR A 72 -24.85 1.71 1.38
CA TYR A 72 -24.99 3.12 1.02
C TYR A 72 -23.64 3.77 0.64
N ILE A 73 -22.53 3.05 0.89
CA ILE A 73 -21.17 3.54 0.61
C ILE A 73 -20.57 2.68 -0.49
N LYS A 74 -20.22 3.33 -1.60
CA LYS A 74 -19.49 2.72 -2.70
C LYS A 74 -18.18 3.48 -2.90
N TYR A 75 -17.18 2.82 -3.45
CA TYR A 75 -15.92 3.47 -3.81
C TYR A 75 -15.43 3.01 -5.18
N THR A 76 -14.50 3.77 -5.71
CA THR A 76 -13.74 3.46 -6.91
C THR A 76 -12.30 3.97 -6.77
N LYS A 77 -11.44 3.60 -7.70
CA LYS A 77 -10.10 4.19 -7.87
C LYS A 77 -9.99 4.85 -9.24
N ALA A 78 -8.97 5.69 -9.42
CA ALA A 78 -8.74 6.40 -10.68
C ALA A 78 -8.69 5.45 -11.88
N GLU A 79 -8.03 4.31 -11.76
CA GLU A 79 -7.91 3.28 -12.82
C GLU A 79 -9.27 2.74 -13.30
N PHE A 80 -10.23 2.53 -12.39
CA PHE A 80 -11.55 1.98 -12.74
C PHE A 80 -12.52 3.03 -13.29
N LEU A 81 -12.25 4.31 -13.08
CA LEU A 81 -13.06 5.40 -13.65
C LEU A 81 -12.73 5.68 -15.10
N THR A 82 -11.55 5.26 -15.57
CA THR A 82 -11.16 5.39 -16.97
C THR A 82 -11.94 4.46 -17.88
N ASP A 83 -12.25 3.24 -17.42
CA ASP A 83 -12.73 2.19 -18.29
C ASP A 83 -14.22 1.85 -18.14
N SER A 84 -14.73 1.77 -16.93
CA SER A 84 -16.06 1.19 -16.73
C SER A 84 -16.96 1.92 -15.73
N ASN A 85 -16.54 3.03 -15.13
CA ASN A 85 -17.22 3.63 -13.96
C ASN A 85 -17.55 2.58 -12.88
N ARG A 86 -16.65 1.62 -12.69
CA ARG A 86 -16.87 0.50 -11.79
C ARG A 86 -16.84 0.94 -10.34
N LEU A 87 -17.95 0.74 -9.66
CA LEU A 87 -18.12 1.04 -8.24
C LEU A 87 -18.10 -0.26 -7.44
N PHE A 88 -17.31 -0.28 -6.39
CA PHE A 88 -17.21 -1.39 -5.45
C PHE A 88 -17.98 -1.06 -4.19
N LEU A 89 -18.64 -2.05 -3.61
CA LEU A 89 -19.21 -1.93 -2.28
C LEU A 89 -18.09 -1.89 -1.22
N LEU A 90 -18.37 -1.23 -0.12
CA LEU A 90 -17.46 -1.24 1.02
C LEU A 90 -17.32 -2.65 1.57
N ASP A 91 -16.09 -3.13 1.71
CA ASP A 91 -15.80 -4.41 2.34
C ASP A 91 -15.80 -4.26 3.87
N THR A 92 -16.80 -4.85 4.50
CA THR A 92 -16.94 -4.93 5.97
C THR A 92 -16.68 -6.32 6.52
N SER A 93 -16.20 -7.24 5.69
CA SER A 93 -15.85 -8.60 6.11
C SER A 93 -14.65 -8.59 7.09
N THR A 94 -14.50 -9.70 7.79
CA THR A 94 -13.33 -9.96 8.63
C THR A 94 -12.18 -10.60 7.87
N ASN A 95 -12.34 -10.85 6.56
CA ASN A 95 -11.32 -11.49 5.73
C ASN A 95 -9.99 -10.76 5.85
N ASP A 96 -8.93 -11.49 6.15
CA ASP A 96 -7.55 -11.00 6.31
C ASP A 96 -7.35 -9.91 7.37
N PHE A 97 -8.40 -9.55 8.13
CA PHE A 97 -8.35 -8.46 9.08
C PHE A 97 -7.32 -8.67 10.21
N HIS A 98 -7.03 -9.90 10.59
CA HIS A 98 -6.00 -10.29 11.56
C HIS A 98 -4.57 -10.23 11.00
N ARG A 99 -4.39 -10.10 9.67
CA ARG A 99 -3.09 -10.00 8.96
C ARG A 99 -2.64 -8.55 8.90
N TYR A 100 -2.38 -7.98 10.05
CA TYR A 100 -2.10 -6.56 10.24
C TYR A 100 -0.74 -6.11 9.69
N ARG A 101 0.25 -7.02 9.60
CA ARG A 101 1.60 -6.69 9.12
C ARG A 101 1.66 -6.73 7.60
N ILE A 102 1.85 -5.56 7.00
CA ILE A 102 2.01 -5.41 5.55
C ILE A 102 3.24 -6.16 4.99
N LEU A 103 4.20 -6.48 5.86
CA LEU A 103 5.41 -7.20 5.51
C LEU A 103 5.19 -8.72 5.34
N ASP A 104 4.17 -9.28 6.01
CA ASP A 104 3.93 -10.71 6.12
C ASP A 104 2.67 -11.16 5.37
N LEU A 105 2.22 -10.38 4.37
CA LEU A 105 1.07 -10.75 3.56
C LEU A 105 1.35 -12.06 2.79
N PRO A 106 0.41 -13.02 2.77
CA PRO A 106 0.64 -14.34 2.20
C PRO A 106 1.13 -14.34 0.75
N GLU A 107 0.54 -13.50 -0.09
CA GLU A 107 0.89 -13.45 -1.52
C GLU A 107 2.13 -12.60 -1.79
N HIS A 108 2.50 -11.73 -0.87
CA HIS A 108 3.61 -10.78 -0.98
C HIS A 108 4.52 -10.77 0.25
N PRO A 109 5.10 -11.92 0.64
CA PRO A 109 6.01 -11.97 1.79
C PRO A 109 7.28 -11.17 1.53
N THR A 110 7.93 -10.71 2.62
CA THR A 110 9.17 -9.92 2.52
C THR A 110 10.31 -10.48 3.35
N MET A 111 11.53 -10.21 2.90
CA MET A 111 12.70 -10.12 3.77
C MET A 111 12.71 -8.71 4.37
N ASN A 112 12.90 -8.60 5.68
CA ASN A 112 12.79 -7.31 6.34
C ASN A 112 13.67 -7.23 7.60
N LEU A 113 13.79 -6.05 8.17
CA LEU A 113 14.65 -5.79 9.32
C LEU A 113 13.97 -6.09 10.66
N GLY A 114 12.94 -6.93 10.67
CA GLY A 114 12.30 -7.48 11.86
C GLY A 114 11.05 -6.74 12.34
N LEU A 115 10.86 -5.46 12.01
CA LEU A 115 9.74 -4.67 12.52
C LEU A 115 8.91 -4.03 11.41
N ASN A 116 7.62 -3.91 11.67
CA ASN A 116 6.74 -3.14 10.80
C ASN A 116 7.18 -1.67 10.79
N GLY A 117 7.33 -1.09 9.59
CA GLY A 117 7.86 0.26 9.40
C GLY A 117 9.36 0.33 9.13
N LEU A 118 10.09 -0.77 9.12
CA LEU A 118 11.49 -0.80 8.71
C LEU A 118 11.65 -1.21 7.24
N SER A 119 12.87 -1.10 6.73
CA SER A 119 13.21 -1.44 5.35
C SER A 119 12.95 -2.91 5.03
N TYR A 120 12.50 -3.16 3.81
CA TYR A 120 12.14 -4.49 3.33
C TYR A 120 12.53 -4.69 1.86
N ARG A 121 12.57 -5.94 1.43
CA ARG A 121 12.65 -6.41 0.05
C ARG A 121 11.65 -7.54 -0.15
N ASN A 122 11.08 -7.68 -1.35
CA ASN A 122 10.19 -8.80 -1.66
C ASN A 122 10.94 -10.14 -1.54
N LEU A 123 10.35 -11.11 -0.86
CA LEU A 123 10.88 -12.48 -0.72
C LEU A 123 10.71 -13.26 -2.03
N LEU A 124 9.61 -13.03 -2.73
CA LEU A 124 9.33 -13.61 -4.03
C LEU A 124 9.74 -12.64 -5.14
N PHE A 125 10.27 -13.16 -6.24
CA PHE A 125 10.67 -12.34 -7.37
C PHE A 125 9.46 -11.63 -8.01
N GLU A 126 9.48 -10.30 -8.01
CA GLU A 126 8.46 -9.42 -8.57
C GLU A 126 9.13 -8.17 -9.15
N PRO A 127 9.47 -8.15 -10.46
CA PRO A 127 10.09 -6.98 -11.07
C PRO A 127 9.07 -5.85 -11.26
N ALA A 128 9.52 -4.60 -11.04
CA ALA A 128 8.71 -3.43 -11.29
C ALA A 128 8.45 -3.26 -12.79
N LYS A 129 7.19 -3.05 -13.16
CA LYS A 129 6.76 -2.77 -14.55
C LYS A 129 6.67 -1.25 -14.77
N THR A 130 7.80 -0.58 -14.71
CA THR A 130 7.92 0.89 -14.85
C THR A 130 9.04 1.24 -15.81
N ILE A 131 8.94 2.41 -16.44
CA ILE A 131 10.00 2.98 -17.29
C ILE A 131 10.29 4.40 -16.85
N GLY A 132 11.42 4.92 -17.28
CA GLY A 132 11.83 6.29 -17.02
C GLY A 132 12.72 6.43 -15.80
N PHE A 133 12.82 7.66 -15.29
CA PHE A 133 13.74 7.99 -14.23
C PHE A 133 13.29 7.45 -12.88
N ASP A 134 14.21 6.82 -12.19
CA ASP A 134 14.06 6.29 -10.85
C ASP A 134 15.32 6.59 -10.02
N VAL A 135 15.13 7.00 -8.76
CA VAL A 135 16.22 7.20 -7.80
C VAL A 135 16.74 5.88 -7.24
N GLY A 136 15.87 4.87 -7.08
CA GLY A 136 16.22 3.54 -6.58
C GLY A 136 16.02 3.33 -5.07
N TYR A 137 15.25 4.18 -4.40
CA TYR A 137 14.99 4.04 -2.96
C TYR A 137 13.61 3.44 -2.68
N HIS A 138 13.45 2.12 -2.89
CA HIS A 138 12.16 1.40 -2.79
C HIS A 138 11.90 0.70 -1.45
N TYR A 139 12.81 0.76 -0.51
CA TYR A 139 12.77 0.03 0.75
C TYR A 139 11.63 0.42 1.70
N TYR A 140 10.87 1.50 1.39
CA TYR A 140 9.69 1.95 2.15
C TYR A 140 8.42 2.06 1.30
N ASP A 141 8.42 1.58 0.05
CA ASP A 141 7.31 1.77 -0.90
C ASP A 141 5.96 1.27 -0.39
N ARG A 142 5.92 0.17 0.36
CA ARG A 142 4.67 -0.38 0.93
C ARG A 142 4.05 0.48 2.01
N TYR A 143 4.81 1.38 2.61
CA TYR A 143 4.32 2.31 3.62
C TYR A 143 3.89 3.65 3.04
N LEU A 144 4.13 3.89 1.74
CA LEU A 144 3.72 5.11 1.06
C LEU A 144 2.23 5.03 0.68
N LEU A 145 1.52 6.08 1.00
CA LEU A 145 0.20 6.33 0.43
C LEU A 145 0.40 7.02 -0.91
N LYS A 146 0.16 6.31 -2.02
CA LYS A 146 0.32 6.82 -3.38
C LYS A 146 -0.99 7.44 -3.90
N PRO A 147 -0.94 8.40 -4.83
CA PRO A 147 -2.15 8.99 -5.43
C PRO A 147 -3.09 7.97 -6.07
N GLU A 148 -2.53 6.89 -6.64
CA GLU A 148 -3.26 5.80 -7.29
C GLU A 148 -4.04 4.93 -6.30
N ASP A 149 -3.60 4.88 -5.03
CA ASP A 149 -4.23 4.08 -3.98
C ASP A 149 -5.46 4.74 -3.36
N ILE A 150 -5.66 6.03 -3.65
CA ILE A 150 -6.77 6.80 -3.09
C ILE A 150 -8.10 6.23 -3.59
N LYS A 151 -8.95 5.88 -2.63
CA LYS A 151 -10.34 5.50 -2.88
C LYS A 151 -11.20 6.75 -2.96
N TYR A 152 -11.95 6.89 -4.03
CA TYR A 152 -12.93 7.96 -4.22
C TYR A 152 -14.31 7.39 -3.92
N TYR A 153 -15.05 8.04 -3.02
CA TYR A 153 -16.29 7.47 -2.50
C TYR A 153 -17.52 8.11 -3.12
N GLN A 154 -18.57 7.31 -3.23
CA GLN A 154 -19.94 7.75 -3.44
C GLN A 154 -20.74 7.36 -2.19
N ALA A 155 -20.93 8.31 -1.31
CA ALA A 155 -21.51 8.11 0.00
C ALA A 155 -22.86 8.80 0.08
N ARG A 156 -23.95 8.04 0.28
CA ARG A 156 -25.31 8.60 0.50
C ARG A 156 -25.47 9.21 1.89
N THR A 157 -24.57 8.87 2.78
CA THR A 157 -24.47 9.38 4.15
C THR A 157 -23.00 9.62 4.49
N GLN A 158 -22.70 10.33 5.56
CA GLN A 158 -21.36 10.49 6.06
C GLN A 158 -20.77 9.14 6.44
N TYR A 159 -19.51 8.91 6.13
CA TYR A 159 -18.81 7.67 6.43
C TYR A 159 -17.49 7.96 7.12
N THR A 160 -17.28 7.30 8.26
CA THR A 160 -16.01 7.33 8.98
C THR A 160 -15.58 5.89 9.30
N GLU A 161 -14.32 5.57 9.01
CA GLU A 161 -13.66 4.34 9.43
C GLU A 161 -12.56 4.68 10.42
N LEU A 162 -12.54 3.99 11.56
CA LEU A 162 -11.44 3.99 12.51
C LEU A 162 -10.81 2.61 12.56
N TYR A 163 -9.50 2.56 12.43
CA TYR A 163 -8.69 1.36 12.63
C TYR A 163 -7.66 1.63 13.72
N PHE A 164 -7.58 0.74 14.68
CA PHE A 164 -6.58 0.79 15.74
C PHE A 164 -6.04 -0.61 16.01
N GLU A 165 -4.74 -0.71 16.17
CA GLU A 165 -4.03 -1.92 16.50
C GLU A 165 -2.95 -1.62 17.54
N ASN A 166 -2.83 -2.52 18.52
CA ASN A 166 -1.89 -2.39 19.64
C ASN A 166 -1.49 -3.78 20.17
N PRO A 167 -0.35 -3.92 20.83
CA PRO A 167 -0.06 -5.13 21.61
C PRO A 167 -1.15 -5.39 22.64
N ALA A 168 -1.56 -6.66 22.76
CA ALA A 168 -2.56 -7.07 23.74
C ALA A 168 -1.97 -7.19 25.15
N PHE A 169 -0.72 -7.66 25.24
CA PHE A 169 0.00 -7.87 26.49
C PHE A 169 1.48 -7.52 26.28
N GLY A 170 2.18 -7.19 27.38
CA GLY A 170 3.60 -6.89 27.35
C GLY A 170 3.94 -5.49 26.87
N ARG A 171 5.16 -5.31 26.37
CA ARG A 171 5.63 -4.00 25.88
C ARG A 171 4.97 -3.65 24.55
N ALA A 172 4.57 -2.39 24.41
CA ALA A 172 3.99 -1.86 23.19
C ALA A 172 5.07 -1.77 22.10
N THR A 173 5.16 -2.76 21.22
CA THR A 173 6.19 -2.83 20.18
C THR A 173 5.74 -2.23 18.86
N GLU A 174 4.55 -2.56 18.36
CA GLU A 174 4.03 -2.05 17.11
C GLU A 174 2.61 -1.53 17.35
N GLN A 175 2.32 -0.35 16.86
CA GLN A 175 1.01 0.31 16.95
C GLN A 175 0.64 0.90 15.61
N GLN A 176 -0.62 0.76 15.23
CA GLN A 176 -1.16 1.40 14.04
C GLN A 176 -2.48 2.08 14.38
N PHE A 177 -2.65 3.26 13.81
CA PHE A 177 -3.89 4.01 13.84
C PHE A 177 -4.17 4.54 12.45
N HIS A 178 -5.41 4.38 11.99
CA HIS A 178 -5.85 4.89 10.70
C HIS A 178 -7.28 5.42 10.84
N VAL A 179 -7.55 6.57 10.24
CA VAL A 179 -8.87 7.14 10.12
C VAL A 179 -9.13 7.59 8.69
N ILE A 180 -10.32 7.28 8.20
CA ILE A 180 -10.88 7.80 6.94
C ILE A 180 -12.17 8.51 7.28
N HIS A 181 -12.37 9.69 6.70
CA HIS A 181 -13.66 10.37 6.72
C HIS A 181 -14.02 10.85 5.33
N THR A 182 -15.26 10.60 4.89
CA THR A 182 -15.74 11.04 3.59
C THR A 182 -17.23 11.37 3.60
N GLN A 183 -17.61 12.35 2.80
CA GLN A 183 -19.00 12.73 2.61
C GLN A 183 -19.25 13.29 1.20
N ASN A 184 -20.47 13.17 0.73
CA ASN A 184 -20.90 13.88 -0.45
C ASN A 184 -21.39 15.29 -0.06
N VAL A 185 -20.72 16.33 -0.56
CA VAL A 185 -21.15 17.74 -0.43
C VAL A 185 -22.39 17.98 -1.30
N LYS A 186 -22.43 17.32 -2.47
CA LYS A 186 -23.57 17.26 -3.39
C LYS A 186 -23.67 15.82 -3.91
N PRO A 187 -24.80 15.40 -4.48
CA PRO A 187 -24.95 14.02 -5.00
C PRO A 187 -23.85 13.61 -5.99
N ASN A 188 -23.25 14.57 -6.68
CA ASN A 188 -22.24 14.40 -7.70
C ASN A 188 -20.84 14.93 -7.29
N TRP A 189 -20.66 15.27 -6.02
CA TRP A 189 -19.39 15.79 -5.51
C TRP A 189 -19.07 15.22 -4.13
N ASN A 190 -18.05 14.38 -4.09
CA ASN A 190 -17.51 13.79 -2.87
C ASN A 190 -16.21 14.45 -2.46
N VAL A 191 -15.98 14.54 -1.15
CA VAL A 191 -14.73 14.97 -0.53
C VAL A 191 -14.40 14.04 0.63
N GLY A 192 -13.12 13.91 0.93
CA GLY A 192 -12.70 13.13 2.09
C GLY A 192 -11.25 13.36 2.46
N ALA A 193 -10.88 12.80 3.61
CA ALA A 193 -9.56 12.87 4.18
C ALA A 193 -9.20 11.53 4.83
N SER A 194 -7.92 11.21 4.86
CA SER A 194 -7.38 10.11 5.68
C SER A 194 -6.16 10.54 6.45
N PHE A 195 -5.94 9.86 7.56
CA PHE A 195 -4.75 10.00 8.39
C PHE A 195 -4.35 8.63 8.91
N ALA A 196 -3.05 8.30 8.82
CA ALA A 196 -2.52 7.05 9.34
C ALA A 196 -1.21 7.30 10.09
N LYS A 197 -1.04 6.60 11.19
CA LYS A 197 0.14 6.61 12.04
C LYS A 197 0.58 5.18 12.31
N LEU A 198 1.88 4.90 12.07
CA LEU A 198 2.52 3.65 12.44
C LEU A 198 3.70 3.97 13.35
N GLY A 199 3.80 3.28 14.47
CA GLY A 199 4.91 3.38 15.41
C GLY A 199 5.39 1.98 15.80
N SER A 200 6.72 1.74 15.75
CA SER A 200 7.31 0.47 16.18
C SER A 200 8.48 0.72 17.13
N ARG A 201 8.60 -0.10 18.18
CA ARG A 201 9.73 -0.11 19.12
C ARG A 201 10.60 -1.33 18.87
N ALA A 202 11.89 -1.22 19.19
CA ALA A 202 12.83 -2.31 18.94
C ALA A 202 12.53 -3.54 19.79
N TYR A 203 12.58 -4.72 19.15
CA TYR A 203 12.68 -6.01 19.83
C TYR A 203 14.13 -6.33 20.19
N TYR A 204 15.04 -6.05 19.25
CA TYR A 204 16.49 -6.27 19.37
C TYR A 204 17.22 -5.01 18.91
N GLY A 205 18.42 -4.79 19.44
CA GLY A 205 19.27 -3.71 19.00
C GLY A 205 18.61 -2.33 19.17
N ALA A 206 18.00 -2.09 20.33
CA ALA A 206 17.39 -0.80 20.64
C ALA A 206 18.44 0.32 20.68
N PRO A 207 18.19 1.48 20.07
CA PRO A 207 19.11 2.61 20.12
C PRO A 207 19.45 2.98 21.57
N ASN A 208 20.75 3.10 21.88
CA ASN A 208 21.25 3.36 23.22
C ASN A 208 20.67 2.41 24.31
N ARG A 209 20.32 1.18 23.94
CA ARG A 209 19.66 0.18 24.81
C ARG A 209 18.36 0.66 25.44
N ARG A 210 17.68 1.61 24.79
CA ARG A 210 16.38 2.14 25.24
C ARG A 210 15.24 1.36 24.57
N ALA A 211 14.75 0.34 25.23
CA ALA A 211 13.67 -0.52 24.75
C ALA A 211 12.34 0.25 24.46
N ASP A 212 12.17 1.45 24.99
CA ASP A 212 11.02 2.33 24.74
C ASP A 212 11.18 3.21 23.48
N ALA A 213 12.39 3.23 22.88
CA ALA A 213 12.65 4.06 21.71
C ALA A 213 11.85 3.62 20.48
N LEU A 214 11.15 4.56 19.82
CA LEU A 214 10.50 4.32 18.55
C LEU A 214 11.55 4.19 17.45
N VAL A 215 11.66 3.00 16.86
CA VAL A 215 12.56 2.72 15.71
C VAL A 215 11.88 2.96 14.37
N ALA A 216 10.56 2.91 14.32
CA ALA A 216 9.78 3.38 13.17
C ALA A 216 8.69 4.34 13.64
N ASN A 217 8.49 5.42 12.89
CA ASN A 217 7.51 6.45 13.19
C ASN A 217 7.00 7.07 11.89
N HIS A 218 6.02 6.43 11.26
CA HIS A 218 5.47 6.83 9.98
C HIS A 218 4.18 7.59 10.15
N LEU A 219 3.99 8.59 9.30
CA LEU A 219 2.78 9.38 9.21
C LEU A 219 2.40 9.54 7.74
N ASN A 220 1.15 9.19 7.43
CA ASN A 220 0.55 9.39 6.13
C ASN A 220 -0.75 10.18 6.28
N ALA A 221 -0.99 11.10 5.36
CA ALA A 221 -2.25 11.83 5.30
C ALA A 221 -2.65 12.04 3.84
N SER A 222 -3.93 12.09 3.59
CA SER A 222 -4.44 12.46 2.27
C SER A 222 -5.72 13.27 2.35
N LEU A 223 -5.93 14.06 1.30
CA LEU A 223 -7.17 14.73 1.00
C LEU A 223 -7.56 14.36 -0.42
N TRP A 224 -8.86 14.20 -0.68
CA TRP A 224 -9.33 13.92 -2.05
C TRP A 224 -10.66 14.60 -2.34
N SER A 225 -10.90 14.76 -3.63
CA SER A 225 -12.16 15.26 -4.17
C SER A 225 -12.48 14.51 -5.47
N TRP A 226 -13.71 14.09 -5.60
CA TRP A 226 -14.27 13.50 -6.82
C TRP A 226 -15.52 14.27 -7.23
N TYR A 227 -15.44 14.92 -8.36
CA TYR A 227 -16.57 15.61 -8.97
C TYR A 227 -16.95 14.99 -10.31
N GLN A 228 -18.24 14.80 -10.54
CA GLN A 228 -18.79 14.41 -11.81
C GLN A 228 -19.94 15.35 -12.18
N SER A 229 -19.92 15.90 -13.42
CA SER A 229 -21.00 16.77 -13.88
C SER A 229 -22.35 16.04 -13.89
N PRO A 230 -23.50 16.73 -13.71
CA PRO A 230 -24.82 16.09 -13.74
C PRO A 230 -25.10 15.30 -15.02
N ASN A 231 -24.61 15.78 -16.17
CA ASN A 231 -24.70 15.09 -17.45
C ASN A 231 -23.64 13.99 -17.65
N LYS A 232 -22.83 13.68 -16.62
CA LYS A 232 -21.76 12.66 -16.58
C LYS A 232 -20.70 12.80 -17.70
N ARG A 233 -20.63 13.97 -18.37
CA ARG A 233 -19.63 14.20 -19.42
C ARG A 233 -18.27 14.54 -18.84
N TYR A 234 -18.23 15.32 -17.77
CA TYR A 234 -16.99 15.74 -17.12
C TYR A 234 -16.80 15.04 -15.80
N THR A 235 -15.60 14.50 -15.59
CA THR A 235 -15.18 13.89 -14.32
C THR A 235 -13.84 14.47 -13.91
N MET A 236 -13.73 14.86 -12.65
CA MET A 236 -12.50 15.35 -12.04
C MET A 236 -12.18 14.54 -10.78
N LEU A 237 -10.94 14.09 -10.69
CA LEU A 237 -10.34 13.46 -9.54
C LEU A 237 -9.16 14.31 -9.09
N ALA A 238 -9.17 14.73 -7.85
CA ALA A 238 -8.05 15.46 -7.26
C ALA A 238 -7.67 14.80 -5.94
N ASN A 239 -6.40 14.68 -5.67
CA ASN A 239 -5.92 14.30 -4.35
C ASN A 239 -4.58 14.96 -4.00
N ALA A 240 -4.32 15.02 -2.70
CA ALA A 240 -3.04 15.39 -2.14
C ALA A 240 -2.63 14.31 -1.14
N THR A 241 -1.45 13.73 -1.30
CA THR A 241 -0.89 12.75 -0.39
C THR A 241 0.37 13.29 0.28
N PHE A 242 0.49 13.03 1.58
CA PHE A 242 1.61 13.49 2.42
C PHE A 242 2.13 12.29 3.19
N ASN A 243 3.40 11.94 2.96
CA ASN A 243 4.08 10.83 3.61
C ASN A 243 5.34 11.35 4.33
N ASN A 244 5.50 10.98 5.58
CA ASN A 244 6.68 11.27 6.39
C ASN A 244 7.09 10.00 7.14
N LEU A 245 8.02 9.25 6.54
CA LEU A 245 8.45 7.94 7.00
C LEU A 245 9.80 8.08 7.71
N LYS A 246 9.81 7.87 9.02
CA LYS A 246 11.02 7.97 9.84
C LYS A 246 11.39 6.61 10.40
N GLY A 247 12.66 6.26 10.35
CA GLY A 247 13.20 5.03 10.92
C GLY A 247 14.56 5.26 11.58
N TYR A 248 14.85 4.49 12.63
CA TYR A 248 16.21 4.32 13.12
C TYR A 248 16.90 3.22 12.32
N GLU A 249 18.13 3.48 11.94
CA GLU A 249 19.02 2.53 11.30
C GLU A 249 19.99 1.98 12.34
N ASN A 250 19.57 0.94 13.07
CA ASN A 250 20.37 0.36 14.14
C ASN A 250 21.62 -0.41 13.65
N GLY A 251 21.77 -0.57 12.32
CA GLY A 251 22.90 -1.29 11.72
C GLY A 251 22.97 -2.77 12.09
N SER A 252 21.89 -3.36 12.58
CA SER A 252 21.77 -4.69 13.13
C SER A 252 22.22 -4.83 14.61
N ILE A 253 22.15 -6.06 15.13
CA ILE A 253 22.66 -6.40 16.47
C ILE A 253 24.17 -6.61 16.46
N LEU A 254 24.81 -6.29 17.59
CA LEU A 254 26.26 -6.47 17.76
C LEU A 254 26.63 -7.94 17.89
N ASN A 255 25.93 -8.70 18.72
CA ASN A 255 26.13 -10.13 18.90
C ASN A 255 25.16 -10.93 17.99
N ASP A 256 25.68 -11.62 16.98
CA ASP A 256 24.89 -12.43 16.03
C ASP A 256 24.55 -13.83 16.52
N SER A 257 25.04 -14.21 17.70
CA SER A 257 24.84 -15.55 18.30
C SER A 257 23.61 -15.63 19.22
N VAL A 258 22.72 -14.62 19.23
CA VAL A 258 21.58 -14.53 20.17
C VAL A 258 20.64 -15.73 20.15
N PHE A 259 20.55 -16.47 19.04
CA PHE A 259 19.71 -17.66 18.93
C PHE A 259 20.45 -18.98 19.15
N THR A 260 21.80 -18.98 19.10
CA THR A 260 22.62 -20.18 19.17
C THR A 260 23.16 -20.43 20.57
N VAL A 261 23.41 -19.38 21.35
CA VAL A 261 23.97 -19.49 22.70
C VAL A 261 22.88 -19.19 23.73
N SER A 262 22.87 -19.97 24.82
CA SER A 262 22.03 -19.63 25.99
C SER A 262 22.59 -18.38 26.68
N THR A 263 22.34 -17.22 26.11
CA THR A 263 22.75 -15.95 26.70
C THR A 263 21.85 -15.64 27.89
N ARG A 264 22.45 -15.19 28.99
CA ARG A 264 21.73 -14.64 30.15
C ARG A 264 21.18 -13.23 29.89
N VAL A 265 21.54 -12.63 28.74
CA VAL A 265 21.08 -11.30 28.34
C VAL A 265 19.74 -11.46 27.64
N ASP A 266 18.75 -10.73 28.12
CA ASP A 266 17.46 -10.61 27.47
C ASP A 266 17.68 -10.02 26.06
N PRO A 267 17.21 -10.66 24.98
CA PRO A 267 17.41 -10.20 23.61
C PRO A 267 17.00 -8.73 23.37
N GLU A 268 16.07 -8.21 24.15
CA GLU A 268 15.64 -6.80 24.08
C GLU A 268 16.77 -5.81 24.40
N TYR A 269 17.76 -6.22 25.20
CA TYR A 269 18.90 -5.36 25.61
C TYR A 269 20.14 -5.61 24.77
N GLU A 270 20.05 -6.45 23.72
CA GLU A 270 21.17 -6.64 22.80
C GLU A 270 21.57 -5.32 22.17
N ALA A 271 22.87 -5.06 22.11
CA ALA A 271 23.37 -3.77 21.62
C ALA A 271 23.16 -3.61 20.11
N ALA A 272 22.75 -2.44 19.69
CA ALA A 272 22.77 -2.02 18.30
C ALA A 272 24.20 -1.71 17.85
N ARG A 273 24.51 -1.94 16.58
CA ARG A 273 25.77 -1.51 15.97
C ARG A 273 25.82 0.01 15.78
N LEU A 274 24.68 0.62 15.41
CA LEU A 274 24.50 2.06 15.29
C LEU A 274 23.45 2.56 16.27
N ASN A 275 23.80 3.57 17.06
CA ASN A 275 22.92 4.07 18.12
C ASN A 275 22.24 5.40 17.80
N THR A 276 22.73 6.15 16.80
CA THR A 276 22.24 7.50 16.47
C THR A 276 21.79 7.64 15.04
N ALA A 277 22.02 6.61 14.20
CA ALA A 277 21.70 6.66 12.79
C ALA A 277 20.17 6.67 12.56
N LYS A 278 19.71 7.58 11.73
CA LYS A 278 18.31 7.84 11.43
C LYS A 278 18.09 8.02 9.94
N ARG A 279 16.93 7.60 9.48
CA ARG A 279 16.44 7.83 8.13
C ARG A 279 15.11 8.57 8.16
N ASN A 280 14.94 9.49 7.24
CA ASN A 280 13.67 10.21 7.05
C ASN A 280 13.37 10.33 5.56
N ASN A 281 12.30 9.70 5.12
CA ASN A 281 11.79 9.80 3.76
C ASN A 281 10.49 10.59 3.78
N ARG A 282 10.45 11.67 3.00
CA ARG A 282 9.22 12.44 2.75
C ARG A 282 8.84 12.32 1.29
N ASN A 283 7.58 12.03 1.04
CA ASN A 283 7.04 11.95 -0.30
C ASN A 283 5.65 12.61 -0.31
N ASN A 284 5.54 13.74 -0.97
CA ASN A 284 4.30 14.49 -1.05
C ASN A 284 3.90 14.65 -2.51
N THR A 285 2.64 14.38 -2.82
CA THR A 285 2.14 14.47 -4.19
C THR A 285 0.85 15.27 -4.23
N LEU A 286 0.75 16.16 -5.20
CA LEU A 286 -0.49 16.79 -5.63
C LEU A 286 -0.87 16.17 -6.97
N TYR A 287 -2.10 15.69 -7.08
CA TYR A 287 -2.60 14.96 -8.23
C TYR A 287 -3.94 15.49 -8.67
N LEU A 288 -4.08 15.70 -9.98
CA LEU A 288 -5.33 16.07 -10.63
C LEU A 288 -5.47 15.28 -11.93
N GLN A 289 -6.62 14.64 -12.12
CA GLN A 289 -6.98 13.95 -13.34
C GLN A 289 -8.39 14.36 -13.78
N GLN A 290 -8.55 14.65 -15.06
CA GLN A 290 -9.79 15.13 -15.63
C GLN A 290 -10.12 14.35 -16.90
N TYR A 291 -11.40 14.11 -17.10
CA TYR A 291 -11.93 13.46 -18.31
C TYR A 291 -13.11 14.23 -18.84
N PHE A 292 -13.16 14.34 -20.16
CA PHE A 292 -14.32 14.87 -20.87
C PHE A 292 -14.80 13.87 -21.93
N ASN A 293 -16.02 13.38 -21.79
CA ASN A 293 -16.67 12.44 -22.70
C ASN A 293 -17.38 13.20 -23.82
N ILE A 294 -17.00 12.90 -25.06
CA ILE A 294 -17.56 13.46 -26.31
C ILE A 294 -18.44 12.40 -26.95
N GLY A 295 -19.57 12.80 -27.54
CA GLY A 295 -20.48 11.91 -28.27
C GLY A 295 -21.91 11.96 -27.77
N LYS A 296 -22.79 11.18 -28.41
CA LYS A 296 -24.21 11.10 -28.06
C LYS A 296 -24.39 10.26 -26.80
N GLN A 297 -25.11 10.79 -25.81
CA GLN A 297 -25.60 10.01 -24.68
C GLN A 297 -26.79 9.17 -25.17
N LYS A 298 -26.69 7.85 -25.14
CA LYS A 298 -27.87 7.01 -25.16
C LYS A 298 -28.42 6.94 -23.74
N SER A 299 -29.58 7.52 -23.53
CA SER A 299 -30.36 7.35 -22.32
C SER A 299 -30.95 5.94 -22.37
N LEU A 300 -30.37 5.03 -21.63
CA LEU A 300 -30.96 3.78 -21.23
C LEU A 300 -31.28 3.96 -19.75
N ASP A 301 -32.53 4.09 -19.42
CA ASP A 301 -33.15 4.20 -18.07
C ASP A 301 -32.35 4.90 -16.96
N SER A 302 -32.98 5.31 -15.89
CA SER A 302 -32.46 6.14 -14.78
C SER A 302 -31.13 5.70 -14.13
N ASN A 303 -30.57 4.55 -14.48
CA ASN A 303 -29.25 4.02 -14.13
C ASN A 303 -28.22 4.05 -15.26
N SER A 304 -28.48 4.78 -16.34
CA SER A 304 -27.68 4.72 -17.56
C SER A 304 -26.25 5.22 -17.38
N THR A 305 -25.29 4.34 -17.68
CA THR A 305 -23.90 4.68 -17.97
C THR A 305 -23.85 5.41 -19.32
N VAL A 306 -23.21 6.59 -19.34
CA VAL A 306 -22.89 7.26 -20.60
C VAL A 306 -21.84 6.42 -21.31
N LEU A 307 -22.14 5.93 -22.53
CA LEU A 307 -21.17 5.31 -23.40
C LEU A 307 -20.59 6.36 -24.35
N PRO A 308 -19.41 6.94 -24.03
CA PRO A 308 -18.81 7.94 -24.90
C PRO A 308 -18.37 7.30 -26.23
N THR A 309 -18.36 8.09 -27.31
CA THR A 309 -17.69 7.70 -28.55
C THR A 309 -16.23 8.12 -28.53
N GLN A 310 -15.92 9.16 -27.79
CA GLN A 310 -14.58 9.70 -27.63
C GLN A 310 -14.41 10.23 -26.20
N ARG A 311 -13.17 10.25 -25.72
CA ARG A 311 -12.82 10.83 -24.42
C ARG A 311 -11.49 11.56 -24.52
N VAL A 312 -11.45 12.75 -23.96
CA VAL A 312 -10.23 13.52 -23.71
C VAL A 312 -9.86 13.36 -22.25
N GLY A 313 -8.62 13.03 -21.97
CA GLY A 313 -8.08 12.93 -20.62
C GLY A 313 -6.89 13.87 -20.42
N TYR A 314 -6.79 14.47 -19.24
CA TYR A 314 -5.63 15.25 -18.83
C TYR A 314 -5.30 14.91 -17.38
N LYS A 315 -4.03 14.61 -17.13
CA LYS A 315 -3.48 14.33 -15.78
C LYS A 315 -2.29 15.25 -15.53
N ILE A 316 -2.25 15.82 -14.35
CA ILE A 316 -1.07 16.53 -13.82
C ILE A 316 -0.76 15.99 -12.42
N ALA A 317 0.49 15.71 -12.17
CA ALA A 317 0.98 15.31 -10.85
C ALA A 317 2.27 16.06 -10.52
N TYR A 318 2.34 16.62 -9.32
CA TYR A 318 3.54 17.23 -8.80
C TYR A 318 3.99 16.50 -7.55
N ASN A 319 5.12 15.81 -7.62
CA ASN A 319 5.69 15.01 -6.55
C ASN A 319 6.98 15.65 -6.03
N THR A 320 7.15 15.65 -4.72
CA THR A 320 8.38 16.05 -4.05
C THR A 320 8.85 14.95 -3.12
N GLN A 321 10.09 14.51 -3.31
CA GLN A 321 10.69 13.46 -2.50
C GLN A 321 11.94 13.99 -1.81
N LYS A 322 12.13 13.62 -0.55
CA LYS A 322 13.34 13.87 0.21
C LYS A 322 13.77 12.60 0.92
N TYR A 323 14.98 12.19 0.67
CA TYR A 323 15.63 11.10 1.38
C TYR A 323 16.74 11.69 2.22
N PHE A 324 16.76 11.34 3.50
CA PHE A 324 17.71 11.88 4.44
C PHE A 324 18.25 10.75 5.33
N PHE A 325 19.59 10.64 5.41
CA PHE A 325 20.28 9.77 6.35
C PHE A 325 21.18 10.64 7.24
N GLN A 326 21.08 10.41 8.55
CA GLN A 326 21.85 11.13 9.54
C GLN A 326 22.44 10.15 10.56
N ASN A 327 23.69 10.38 10.95
CA ASN A 327 24.32 9.71 12.08
C ASN A 327 25.08 10.76 12.90
N ASP A 328 24.78 10.88 14.19
CA ASP A 328 25.37 11.86 15.10
C ASP A 328 26.27 11.17 16.17
N GLY A 329 26.89 10.05 15.82
CA GLY A 329 27.74 9.30 16.72
C GLY A 329 28.84 8.53 15.98
N TYR A 330 29.91 8.26 16.70
CA TYR A 330 31.00 7.43 16.19
C TYR A 330 30.53 5.99 15.99
N ASP A 331 30.85 5.40 14.85
CA ASP A 331 30.58 4.00 14.56
C ASP A 331 31.74 3.10 15.03
N ALA A 332 31.65 2.61 16.26
CA ALA A 332 32.63 1.69 16.81
C ALA A 332 32.57 0.29 16.16
N SER A 333 31.52 -0.02 15.41
CA SER A 333 31.33 -1.34 14.77
C SER A 333 31.97 -1.45 13.38
N GLY A 334 32.47 -0.33 12.83
CA GLY A 334 33.07 -0.27 11.50
C GLY A 334 32.09 -0.59 10.36
N LEU A 335 30.81 -0.32 10.56
CA LEU A 335 29.78 -0.48 9.52
C LEU A 335 29.77 0.68 8.53
N LEU A 336 30.13 1.89 9.01
CA LEU A 336 30.24 3.12 8.23
C LEU A 336 31.73 3.43 8.03
N LYS A 337 32.37 2.80 7.03
CA LYS A 337 33.84 2.77 6.91
C LYS A 337 34.46 4.03 6.33
N HIS A 338 33.80 4.68 5.39
CA HIS A 338 34.35 5.80 4.63
C HIS A 338 33.69 7.11 5.04
N TYR A 339 34.43 8.22 4.93
CA TYR A 339 33.96 9.58 5.24
C TYR A 339 34.42 10.53 4.13
N TYR A 340 33.70 10.55 3.00
CA TYR A 340 34.08 11.31 1.82
C TYR A 340 33.75 12.80 1.88
N ILE A 341 32.75 13.18 2.70
CA ILE A 341 32.21 14.54 2.76
C ILE A 341 32.57 15.22 4.10
N TYR A 342 32.31 14.55 5.20
CA TYR A 342 32.55 15.06 6.54
C TYR A 342 33.82 14.44 7.11
N THR A 343 34.80 15.27 7.47
CA THR A 343 36.06 14.83 8.10
C THR A 343 35.83 14.41 9.57
N ASP A 344 34.78 14.92 10.19
CA ASP A 344 34.35 14.51 11.55
C ASP A 344 33.61 13.17 11.46
N SER A 345 34.29 12.09 11.89
CA SER A 345 33.75 10.71 11.88
C SER A 345 32.52 10.51 12.79
N SER A 346 32.17 11.50 13.62
CA SER A 346 30.98 11.47 14.46
C SER A 346 29.74 12.06 13.79
N LYS A 347 29.84 12.60 12.58
CA LYS A 347 28.73 13.30 11.91
C LYS A 347 28.54 12.84 10.46
N THR A 348 27.28 12.57 10.14
CA THR A 348 26.81 12.34 8.76
C THR A 348 25.44 12.98 8.59
N ALA A 349 25.23 13.67 7.46
CA ALA A 349 23.95 14.31 7.13
C ALA A 349 23.73 14.30 5.60
N ASP A 350 23.47 13.14 5.05
CA ASP A 350 23.26 12.96 3.62
C ASP A 350 21.83 13.24 3.21
N SER A 351 21.62 13.98 2.14
CA SER A 351 20.30 14.30 1.63
C SER A 351 20.21 14.19 0.12
N THR A 352 19.09 13.65 -0.34
CA THR A 352 18.72 13.58 -1.75
C THR A 352 17.35 14.20 -1.93
N TYR A 353 17.18 15.10 -2.87
CA TYR A 353 15.92 15.76 -3.19
C TYR A 353 15.53 15.45 -4.63
N LEU A 354 14.27 15.16 -4.84
CA LEU A 354 13.66 15.01 -6.16
C LEU A 354 12.38 15.82 -6.21
N LYS A 355 12.22 16.61 -7.27
CA LYS A 355 10.93 17.18 -7.68
C LYS A 355 10.59 16.62 -9.04
N HIS A 356 9.37 16.19 -9.20
CA HIS A 356 8.87 15.59 -10.43
C HIS A 356 7.52 16.20 -10.78
N LEU A 357 7.43 16.79 -11.96
CA LEU A 357 6.21 17.27 -12.57
C LEU A 357 5.88 16.36 -13.75
N ASN A 358 4.74 15.68 -13.67
CA ASN A 358 4.19 14.87 -14.75
C ASN A 358 2.96 15.57 -15.34
N ASN A 359 2.94 15.71 -16.66
CA ASN A 359 1.78 16.16 -17.44
C ASN A 359 1.46 15.07 -18.45
N GLU A 360 0.21 14.60 -18.50
CA GLU A 360 -0.22 13.57 -19.42
C GLU A 360 -1.52 13.98 -20.10
N PHE A 361 -1.50 13.96 -21.42
CA PHE A 361 -2.69 14.12 -22.25
C PHE A 361 -3.02 12.79 -22.93
N SER A 362 -4.30 12.42 -22.96
CA SER A 362 -4.77 11.20 -23.60
C SER A 362 -6.06 11.46 -24.39
N TYR A 363 -6.20 10.71 -25.46
CA TYR A 363 -7.38 10.73 -26.31
C TYR A 363 -7.82 9.30 -26.61
N SER A 364 -9.06 8.97 -26.25
CA SER A 364 -9.62 7.63 -26.44
C SER A 364 -10.74 7.63 -27.46
N PHE A 365 -10.72 6.63 -28.35
CA PHE A 365 -11.77 6.33 -29.32
C PHE A 365 -12.47 5.04 -28.89
N TYR A 366 -13.81 5.05 -28.94
CA TYR A 366 -14.65 3.86 -28.72
C TYR A 366 -15.33 3.51 -30.04
N LEU A 367 -14.70 2.61 -30.80
CA LEU A 367 -15.16 2.16 -32.10
C LEU A 367 -16.15 1.00 -31.91
N ARG A 368 -17.39 1.20 -32.38
CA ARG A 368 -18.46 0.20 -32.26
C ARG A 368 -18.94 -0.20 -33.65
N GLY A 369 -19.41 -1.43 -33.84
CA GLY A 369 -19.70 -2.13 -35.11
C GLY A 369 -20.54 -1.46 -36.19
N LYS A 370 -21.02 -0.20 -35.98
CA LYS A 370 -21.60 0.62 -37.05
C LYS A 370 -20.55 1.44 -37.82
N SER A 371 -19.33 1.56 -37.30
CA SER A 371 -18.26 2.39 -37.87
C SER A 371 -17.30 1.58 -38.75
N LEU A 372 -17.15 0.30 -38.47
CA LEU A 372 -16.24 -0.61 -39.21
C LEU A 372 -16.89 -1.98 -39.31
N SER A 373 -17.20 -2.42 -40.54
CA SER A 373 -17.97 -3.64 -40.80
C SER A 373 -17.33 -4.95 -40.30
N PHE A 374 -16.02 -4.94 -40.03
CA PHE A 374 -15.28 -6.09 -39.52
C PHE A 374 -15.24 -6.18 -37.98
N LEU A 375 -15.64 -5.10 -37.26
CA LEU A 375 -15.68 -5.10 -35.79
C LEU A 375 -17.08 -5.50 -35.31
N ARG A 376 -17.19 -6.65 -34.68
CA ARG A 376 -18.44 -7.11 -34.06
C ARG A 376 -18.73 -6.44 -32.72
N ASN A 377 -17.67 -6.15 -31.96
CA ASN A 377 -17.73 -5.59 -30.60
C ASN A 377 -16.98 -4.26 -30.51
N GLU A 378 -17.01 -3.63 -29.36
CA GLU A 378 -16.32 -2.38 -29.08
C GLU A 378 -14.80 -2.57 -29.08
N LEU A 379 -14.10 -1.76 -29.87
CA LEU A 379 -12.67 -1.55 -29.80
C LEU A 379 -12.41 -0.18 -29.17
N LYS A 380 -11.77 -0.17 -28.02
CA LYS A 380 -11.26 1.05 -27.38
C LYS A 380 -9.80 1.23 -27.76
N VAL A 381 -9.45 2.38 -28.29
CA VAL A 381 -8.05 2.76 -28.57
C VAL A 381 -7.78 4.09 -27.87
N THR A 382 -6.72 4.14 -27.10
CA THR A 382 -6.25 5.35 -26.43
C THR A 382 -4.84 5.69 -26.90
N ALA A 383 -4.62 6.90 -27.35
CA ALA A 383 -3.30 7.46 -27.58
C ALA A 383 -3.02 8.54 -26.54
N GLY A 384 -1.81 8.57 -26.03
CA GLY A 384 -1.40 9.51 -25.00
C GLY A 384 0.04 9.98 -25.19
N ILE A 385 0.31 11.15 -24.65
CA ILE A 385 1.65 11.71 -24.50
C ILE A 385 1.83 12.18 -23.07
N ALA A 386 2.94 11.78 -22.45
CA ALA A 386 3.33 12.24 -21.13
C ALA A 386 4.64 13.01 -21.20
N HIS A 387 4.69 14.12 -20.50
CA HIS A 387 5.88 14.93 -20.30
C HIS A 387 6.23 14.91 -18.82
N ASP A 388 7.42 14.43 -18.51
CA ASP A 388 7.99 14.35 -17.18
C ASP A 388 9.16 15.31 -17.06
N TYR A 389 9.09 16.21 -16.10
CA TYR A 389 10.17 17.14 -15.77
C TYR A 389 10.67 16.85 -14.36
N TYR A 390 11.98 16.66 -14.25
CA TYR A 390 12.67 16.31 -13.01
C TYR A 390 13.69 17.38 -12.62
N THR A 391 13.74 17.67 -11.33
CA THR A 391 14.88 18.37 -10.70
C THR A 391 15.41 17.47 -9.61
N TYR A 392 16.67 17.09 -9.71
CA TYR A 392 17.35 16.21 -8.78
C TYR A 392 18.52 16.94 -8.13
N GLN A 393 18.68 16.75 -6.83
CA GLN A 393 19.73 17.37 -6.05
C GLN A 393 20.31 16.38 -5.02
N GLN A 394 21.62 16.31 -4.98
CA GLN A 394 22.43 15.60 -3.99
C GLN A 394 23.64 16.48 -3.65
N TYR A 395 24.45 16.11 -2.64
CA TYR A 395 25.62 16.88 -2.28
C TYR A 395 26.49 17.21 -3.52
N ASN A 396 26.75 18.51 -3.76
CA ASN A 396 27.50 19.03 -4.88
C ASN A 396 27.07 18.53 -6.28
N PHE A 397 25.81 18.11 -6.40
CA PHE A 397 25.25 17.65 -7.66
C PHE A 397 23.80 18.07 -7.81
N ASP A 398 23.56 19.03 -8.71
CA ASP A 398 22.25 19.50 -9.10
C ASP A 398 22.06 19.26 -10.61
N THR A 399 20.90 18.73 -10.98
CA THR A 399 20.55 18.52 -12.38
C THR A 399 19.04 18.62 -12.59
N SER A 400 18.66 19.03 -13.79
CA SER A 400 17.29 18.95 -14.26
C SER A 400 17.25 18.36 -15.64
N PHE A 401 16.22 17.58 -15.91
CA PHE A 401 16.03 16.89 -17.19
C PHE A 401 14.56 16.56 -17.40
N GLN A 402 14.25 16.11 -18.60
CA GLN A 402 12.88 15.76 -18.95
C GLN A 402 12.83 14.46 -19.74
N ASN A 403 11.64 13.86 -19.80
CA ASN A 403 11.31 12.76 -20.68
C ASN A 403 9.99 13.06 -21.39
N ILE A 404 9.87 12.62 -22.64
CA ILE A 404 8.62 12.58 -23.38
C ILE A 404 8.31 11.12 -23.67
N THR A 405 7.15 10.65 -23.19
CA THR A 405 6.69 9.28 -23.32
C THR A 405 5.46 9.24 -24.22
N LEU A 406 5.50 8.42 -25.25
CA LEU A 406 4.31 8.05 -26.03
C LEU A 406 3.65 6.85 -25.35
N LYS A 407 2.32 6.90 -25.24
CA LYS A 407 1.49 5.87 -24.64
C LYS A 407 0.41 5.45 -25.61
N GLY A 408 0.14 4.16 -25.68
CA GLY A 408 -0.91 3.58 -26.48
C GLY A 408 -1.58 2.45 -25.72
N ASP A 409 -2.91 2.43 -25.68
CA ASP A 409 -3.71 1.36 -25.12
C ASP A 409 -4.75 0.91 -26.15
N ALA A 410 -4.90 -0.39 -26.34
CA ALA A 410 -5.93 -0.98 -27.16
C ALA A 410 -6.63 -2.09 -26.37
N GLU A 411 -7.95 -2.01 -26.27
CA GLU A 411 -8.78 -3.01 -25.61
C GLU A 411 -9.86 -3.47 -26.58
N TYR A 412 -9.88 -4.77 -26.86
CA TYR A 412 -10.83 -5.40 -27.77
C TYR A 412 -11.44 -6.65 -27.15
N SER A 413 -12.77 -6.72 -27.17
CA SER A 413 -13.52 -7.90 -26.76
C SER A 413 -13.96 -8.66 -28.00
N PHE A 414 -13.30 -9.78 -28.31
CA PHE A 414 -13.71 -10.65 -29.42
C PHE A 414 -15.11 -11.22 -29.22
N SER A 415 -15.45 -11.49 -27.98
CA SER A 415 -16.75 -11.96 -27.49
C SER A 415 -16.88 -11.70 -25.99
N ASP A 416 -18.02 -12.02 -25.39
CA ASP A 416 -18.18 -12.01 -23.91
C ASP A 416 -17.21 -12.97 -23.20
N LYS A 417 -16.57 -13.86 -23.96
CA LYS A 417 -15.65 -14.89 -23.43
C LYS A 417 -14.18 -14.59 -23.65
N ALA A 418 -13.81 -13.70 -24.55
CA ALA A 418 -12.42 -13.44 -24.88
C ALA A 418 -12.16 -11.96 -25.12
N ASN A 419 -11.15 -11.43 -24.45
CA ASN A 419 -10.67 -10.07 -24.63
C ASN A 419 -9.16 -10.05 -24.91
N LEU A 420 -8.69 -8.94 -25.45
CA LEU A 420 -7.28 -8.63 -25.66
C LEU A 420 -7.04 -7.19 -25.21
N ASN A 421 -6.06 -7.01 -24.35
CA ASN A 421 -5.57 -5.71 -23.92
C ASN A 421 -4.11 -5.57 -24.30
N VAL A 422 -3.76 -4.47 -24.95
CA VAL A 422 -2.39 -4.13 -25.33
C VAL A 422 -2.07 -2.75 -24.75
N ASN A 423 -0.95 -2.64 -24.05
CA ASN A 423 -0.43 -1.39 -23.51
C ASN A 423 0.99 -1.18 -24.03
N ILE A 424 1.26 -0.02 -24.57
CA ILE A 424 2.55 0.37 -25.14
C ILE A 424 2.97 1.70 -24.52
N GLN A 425 4.17 1.73 -23.97
CA GLN A 425 4.78 2.94 -23.45
C GLN A 425 6.21 3.00 -23.95
N GLN A 426 6.62 4.14 -24.51
CA GLN A 426 7.98 4.36 -24.97
C GLN A 426 8.43 5.78 -24.73
N ILE A 427 9.62 5.96 -24.16
CA ILE A 427 10.28 7.24 -24.04
C ILE A 427 10.99 7.56 -25.35
N VAL A 428 10.49 8.58 -26.05
CA VAL A 428 10.96 8.98 -27.37
C VAL A 428 11.95 10.15 -27.33
N GLN A 429 12.01 10.85 -26.20
CA GLN A 429 12.95 11.97 -26.00
C GLN A 429 13.28 12.14 -24.52
N GLY A 430 14.50 12.58 -24.22
CA GLY A 430 14.97 12.97 -22.90
C GLY A 430 16.04 12.04 -22.34
N ARG A 431 16.28 12.13 -21.02
CA ARG A 431 17.33 11.39 -20.31
C ARG A 431 17.21 9.87 -20.49
N ASN A 432 15.99 9.35 -20.41
CA ASN A 432 15.74 7.91 -20.49
C ASN A 432 15.27 7.48 -21.89
N PHE A 433 15.72 8.20 -22.94
CA PHE A 433 15.40 7.85 -24.33
C PHE A 433 15.63 6.36 -24.63
N GLY A 434 14.65 5.72 -25.26
CA GLY A 434 14.71 4.30 -25.63
C GLY A 434 14.27 3.34 -24.49
N ASP A 435 13.83 3.82 -23.33
CA ASP A 435 13.10 3.00 -22.39
C ASP A 435 11.72 2.68 -22.97
N PHE A 436 11.28 1.43 -22.81
CA PHE A 436 9.95 1.00 -23.26
C PHE A 436 9.35 -0.06 -22.33
N LEU A 437 8.04 -0.13 -22.34
CA LEU A 437 7.25 -1.20 -21.74
C LEU A 437 6.10 -1.55 -22.69
N TYR A 438 6.16 -2.74 -23.27
CA TYR A 438 5.13 -3.28 -24.15
C TYR A 438 4.49 -4.46 -23.45
N GLN A 439 3.18 -4.42 -23.27
CA GLN A 439 2.42 -5.46 -22.56
C GLN A 439 1.23 -5.90 -23.42
N ALA A 440 0.95 -7.19 -23.36
CA ALA A 440 -0.27 -7.76 -23.93
C ALA A 440 -0.87 -8.74 -22.93
N SER A 441 -2.19 -8.72 -22.79
CA SER A 441 -2.92 -9.69 -21.96
C SER A 441 -4.22 -10.10 -22.63
N SER A 442 -4.60 -11.36 -22.46
CA SER A 442 -5.84 -11.93 -23.00
C SER A 442 -6.49 -12.82 -21.96
N GLU A 443 -7.72 -12.50 -21.57
CA GLU A 443 -8.54 -13.37 -20.73
C GLU A 443 -9.51 -14.15 -21.60
N ILE A 444 -9.56 -15.48 -21.41
CA ILE A 444 -10.46 -16.41 -22.10
C ILE A 444 -11.32 -17.09 -21.03
N LYS A 445 -12.62 -16.77 -21.01
CA LYS A 445 -13.62 -17.35 -20.10
C LYS A 445 -14.15 -18.66 -20.68
N LEU A 446 -13.82 -19.77 -20.05
CA LEU A 446 -14.24 -21.11 -20.47
C LEU A 446 -15.64 -21.50 -19.91
N GLY A 447 -16.15 -20.73 -18.97
CA GLY A 447 -17.45 -20.90 -18.33
C GLY A 447 -17.37 -21.00 -16.81
N ASN A 448 -18.50 -20.84 -16.13
CA ASN A 448 -18.55 -20.73 -14.65
C ASN A 448 -18.00 -21.96 -13.90
N ARG A 449 -18.03 -23.15 -14.52
CA ARG A 449 -17.52 -24.39 -13.90
C ARG A 449 -16.06 -24.65 -14.25
N ILE A 450 -15.64 -24.26 -15.44
CA ILE A 450 -14.29 -24.50 -15.95
C ILE A 450 -13.36 -23.36 -15.56
N GLY A 451 -13.89 -22.12 -15.44
CA GLY A 451 -13.10 -20.96 -15.04
C GLY A 451 -12.62 -20.11 -16.22
N SER A 452 -11.49 -19.43 -16.05
CA SER A 452 -10.86 -18.59 -17.06
C SER A 452 -9.35 -18.82 -17.14
N VAL A 453 -8.81 -18.59 -18.34
CA VAL A 453 -7.37 -18.55 -18.62
C VAL A 453 -6.99 -17.10 -18.87
N LEU A 454 -5.91 -16.64 -18.21
CA LEU A 454 -5.29 -15.34 -18.48
C LEU A 454 -3.87 -15.58 -19.01
N LEU A 455 -3.61 -15.08 -20.20
CA LEU A 455 -2.30 -15.02 -20.82
C LEU A 455 -1.75 -13.61 -20.69
N GLU A 456 -0.52 -13.47 -20.24
CA GLU A 456 0.16 -12.19 -20.14
C GLU A 456 1.57 -12.30 -20.71
N ALA A 457 1.97 -11.31 -21.49
CA ALA A 457 3.34 -11.17 -21.96
C ALA A 457 3.77 -9.71 -21.86
N TYR A 458 5.02 -9.46 -21.45
CA TYR A 458 5.58 -8.13 -21.57
C TYR A 458 7.07 -8.15 -21.91
N SER A 459 7.50 -7.07 -22.55
CA SER A 459 8.90 -6.76 -22.80
C SER A 459 9.19 -5.34 -22.30
N GLN A 460 10.20 -5.20 -21.47
CA GLN A 460 10.60 -3.95 -20.85
C GLN A 460 12.07 -3.70 -21.10
N ASN A 461 12.43 -2.45 -21.39
CA ASN A 461 13.79 -1.93 -21.41
C ASN A 461 13.83 -0.69 -20.52
N GLN A 462 14.63 -0.72 -19.48
CA GLN A 462 14.64 0.31 -18.44
C GLN A 462 16.06 0.81 -18.19
N SER A 463 16.24 2.11 -18.13
CA SER A 463 17.47 2.73 -17.67
C SER A 463 17.74 2.36 -16.21
N PRO A 464 19.01 2.21 -15.81
CA PRO A 464 19.36 1.96 -14.41
C PRO A 464 18.82 3.04 -13.48
N SER A 465 18.39 2.63 -12.28
CA SER A 465 18.07 3.60 -11.22
C SER A 465 19.31 4.35 -10.80
N LEU A 466 19.16 5.63 -10.46
CA LEU A 466 20.28 6.53 -10.22
C LEU A 466 21.21 6.05 -9.10
N VAL A 467 20.69 5.39 -8.08
CA VAL A 467 21.48 4.84 -6.97
C VAL A 467 22.57 3.87 -7.43
N TYR A 468 22.39 3.19 -8.56
CA TYR A 468 23.46 2.35 -9.16
C TYR A 468 24.48 3.15 -9.93
N GLU A 469 24.04 4.17 -10.68
CA GLU A 469 24.93 4.95 -11.54
C GLU A 469 25.72 5.99 -10.75
N ARG A 470 25.05 6.68 -9.82
CA ARG A 470 25.69 7.79 -9.11
C ARG A 470 25.23 7.89 -7.67
N GLN A 471 26.19 7.89 -6.77
CA GLN A 471 26.00 8.12 -5.35
C GLN A 471 27.10 9.08 -4.85
N VAL A 472 26.66 10.14 -4.16
CA VAL A 472 27.56 11.13 -3.53
C VAL A 472 27.06 11.36 -2.11
N THR A 473 27.49 10.51 -1.20
CA THR A 473 27.13 10.54 0.22
C THR A 473 28.40 10.43 1.07
N ASN A 474 28.26 10.63 2.36
CA ASN A 474 29.42 10.58 3.24
C ASN A 474 30.10 9.21 3.26
N HIS A 475 29.35 8.12 3.07
CA HIS A 475 29.87 6.76 3.18
C HIS A 475 29.97 6.02 1.84
N TYR A 476 29.39 6.57 0.78
CA TYR A 476 29.36 5.93 -0.54
C TYR A 476 29.63 6.96 -1.63
N LEU A 477 30.63 6.68 -2.47
CA LEU A 477 31.00 7.54 -3.57
C LEU A 477 31.27 6.70 -4.82
N TRP A 478 30.42 6.85 -5.84
CA TRP A 478 30.64 6.27 -7.17
C TRP A 478 29.98 7.08 -8.27
N ASN A 479 30.52 6.93 -9.48
CA ASN A 479 29.96 7.44 -10.72
C ASN A 479 30.23 6.38 -11.81
N LEU A 480 29.22 5.56 -12.07
CA LEU A 480 29.30 4.37 -12.89
C LEU A 480 28.35 4.48 -14.08
N SER A 481 28.58 3.66 -15.10
CA SER A 481 27.70 3.54 -16.26
C SER A 481 27.35 2.08 -16.47
N PHE A 482 26.06 1.80 -16.65
CA PHE A 482 25.54 0.47 -16.84
C PHE A 482 24.66 0.40 -18.09
N ASN A 483 24.53 -0.80 -18.63
CA ASN A 483 23.59 -1.08 -19.70
C ASN A 483 22.15 -1.07 -19.16
N LYS A 484 21.20 -0.76 -20.04
CA LYS A 484 19.76 -0.86 -19.69
C LYS A 484 19.39 -2.27 -19.32
N ILE A 485 18.54 -2.40 -18.31
CA ILE A 485 17.98 -3.66 -17.85
C ILE A 485 16.86 -4.06 -18.80
N LYS A 486 16.94 -5.28 -19.35
CA LYS A 486 15.85 -5.83 -20.18
C LYS A 486 15.15 -6.94 -19.43
N THR A 487 13.84 -6.88 -19.37
CA THR A 487 12.99 -7.91 -18.76
C THR A 487 11.96 -8.37 -19.76
N GLN A 488 11.93 -9.67 -20.02
CA GLN A 488 10.88 -10.32 -20.79
C GLN A 488 10.13 -11.29 -19.89
N ASN A 489 8.82 -11.29 -20.00
CA ASN A 489 7.97 -12.19 -19.23
C ASN A 489 6.89 -12.80 -20.10
N LEU A 490 6.64 -14.06 -19.85
CA LEU A 490 5.48 -14.79 -20.34
C LEU A 490 4.81 -15.46 -19.14
N SER A 491 3.51 -15.22 -18.96
CA SER A 491 2.73 -15.75 -17.84
C SER A 491 1.45 -16.38 -18.33
N PHE A 492 1.12 -17.51 -17.73
CA PHE A 492 -0.12 -18.25 -17.89
C PHE A 492 -0.79 -18.38 -16.54
N SER A 493 -2.06 -17.94 -16.42
CA SER A 493 -2.85 -18.11 -15.22
C SER A 493 -4.13 -18.88 -15.52
N TYR A 494 -4.49 -19.81 -14.64
CA TYR A 494 -5.75 -20.54 -14.70
C TYR A 494 -6.54 -20.30 -13.42
N LEU A 495 -7.75 -19.77 -13.54
CA LEU A 495 -8.61 -19.32 -12.46
C LEU A 495 -9.92 -20.06 -12.47
N ILE A 496 -10.31 -20.70 -11.37
CA ILE A 496 -11.63 -21.33 -11.20
C ILE A 496 -12.28 -20.78 -9.92
N PRO A 497 -12.98 -19.63 -9.99
CA PRO A 497 -13.55 -18.97 -8.82
C PRO A 497 -14.49 -19.88 -8.02
N LYS A 498 -15.28 -20.73 -8.72
CA LYS A 498 -16.21 -21.69 -8.09
C LYS A 498 -15.53 -22.64 -7.12
N TYR A 499 -14.28 -23.01 -7.38
CA TYR A 499 -13.52 -23.95 -6.57
C TYR A 499 -12.43 -23.24 -5.73
N HIS A 500 -12.42 -21.92 -5.71
CA HIS A 500 -11.36 -21.11 -5.07
C HIS A 500 -9.96 -21.62 -5.45
N PHE A 501 -9.75 -21.78 -6.75
CA PHE A 501 -8.51 -22.28 -7.32
C PHE A 501 -7.90 -21.25 -8.25
N ALA A 502 -6.60 -21.00 -8.08
CA ALA A 502 -5.80 -20.16 -8.97
C ALA A 502 -4.40 -20.78 -9.11
N ALA A 503 -3.95 -20.97 -10.35
CA ALA A 503 -2.58 -21.38 -10.65
C ALA A 503 -1.97 -20.40 -11.64
N LYS A 504 -0.73 -20.00 -11.42
CA LYS A 504 0.02 -19.11 -12.33
C LYS A 504 1.41 -19.66 -12.54
N ALA A 505 1.82 -19.75 -13.81
CA ALA A 505 3.19 -20.03 -14.23
C ALA A 505 3.74 -18.77 -14.91
N SER A 506 4.89 -18.31 -14.50
CA SER A 506 5.56 -17.13 -15.07
C SER A 506 7.01 -17.47 -15.38
N TYR A 507 7.42 -17.18 -16.59
CA TYR A 507 8.82 -17.29 -17.01
C TYR A 507 9.38 -15.90 -17.25
N TYR A 508 10.56 -15.64 -16.71
CA TYR A 508 11.28 -14.38 -16.84
C TYR A 508 12.65 -14.61 -17.47
N LEU A 509 12.99 -13.75 -18.43
CA LEU A 509 14.34 -13.62 -18.98
C LEU A 509 14.83 -12.21 -18.66
N LEU A 510 15.91 -12.12 -17.88
CA LEU A 510 16.51 -10.86 -17.45
C LEU A 510 17.90 -10.72 -18.07
N ASN A 511 18.13 -9.58 -18.71
CA ASN A 511 19.44 -9.24 -19.25
C ASN A 511 19.96 -7.99 -18.54
N ASN A 512 21.26 -7.95 -18.29
CA ASN A 512 21.91 -6.81 -17.63
C ASN A 512 21.31 -6.50 -16.25
N TYR A 513 20.95 -7.52 -15.47
CA TYR A 513 20.33 -7.34 -14.17
C TYR A 513 21.28 -6.62 -13.22
N LEU A 514 20.77 -5.55 -12.56
CA LEU A 514 21.50 -4.76 -11.58
C LEU A 514 21.16 -5.17 -10.16
N TYR A 515 22.16 -5.28 -9.33
CA TYR A 515 22.01 -5.59 -7.90
C TYR A 515 23.21 -5.00 -7.13
N PHE A 516 23.12 -4.99 -5.82
CA PHE A 516 24.26 -4.67 -4.97
C PHE A 516 24.95 -5.96 -4.52
N SER A 517 26.26 -6.02 -4.67
CA SER A 517 27.13 -7.08 -4.14
C SER A 517 28.08 -6.50 -3.09
N GLU A 518 28.77 -7.37 -2.37
CA GLU A 518 29.89 -7.00 -1.53
C GLU A 518 31.05 -6.51 -2.42
N GLY A 519 31.49 -5.28 -2.21
CA GLY A 519 32.68 -4.71 -2.85
C GLY A 519 33.98 -5.17 -2.16
N THR A 520 35.12 -4.71 -2.67
CA THR A 520 36.45 -5.05 -2.14
C THR A 520 36.64 -4.68 -0.67
N ASP A 521 35.93 -3.65 -0.21
CA ASP A 521 35.99 -3.16 1.18
C ASP A 521 34.95 -3.81 2.09
N GLY A 522 34.18 -4.80 1.57
CA GLY A 522 33.12 -5.47 2.31
C GLY A 522 31.83 -4.66 2.46
N ASP A 523 31.68 -3.55 1.73
CA ASP A 523 30.48 -2.69 1.69
C ASP A 523 29.65 -2.97 0.44
N ALA A 524 28.42 -2.46 0.41
CA ALA A 524 27.54 -2.60 -0.75
C ALA A 524 28.11 -1.82 -1.96
N TYR A 525 28.23 -2.49 -3.10
CA TYR A 525 28.71 -1.90 -4.35
C TYR A 525 27.82 -2.31 -5.54
N PRO A 526 27.47 -1.38 -6.45
CA PRO A 526 26.64 -1.68 -7.61
C PRO A 526 27.32 -2.65 -8.57
N THR A 527 26.58 -3.67 -8.99
CA THR A 527 27.11 -4.72 -9.88
C THR A 527 26.07 -5.07 -10.94
N GLN A 528 26.51 -5.26 -12.18
CA GLN A 528 25.66 -5.71 -13.27
C GLN A 528 26.03 -7.12 -13.72
N VAL A 529 25.06 -8.00 -13.85
CA VAL A 529 25.26 -9.37 -14.36
C VAL A 529 25.45 -9.33 -15.86
N ALA A 530 26.56 -9.91 -16.35
CA ALA A 530 26.86 -9.99 -17.78
C ALA A 530 26.04 -11.06 -18.53
N SER A 531 25.63 -12.11 -17.81
CA SER A 531 24.87 -13.24 -18.35
C SER A 531 23.36 -13.00 -18.26
N ASN A 532 22.59 -13.74 -19.05
CA ASN A 532 21.15 -13.75 -18.94
C ASN A 532 20.73 -14.57 -17.71
N ILE A 533 19.74 -14.08 -16.99
CA ILE A 533 19.13 -14.77 -15.86
C ILE A 533 17.78 -15.34 -16.32
N ASN A 534 17.59 -16.63 -16.11
CA ASN A 534 16.31 -17.31 -16.31
C ASN A 534 15.65 -17.55 -14.95
N LEU A 535 14.34 -17.30 -14.87
CA LEU A 535 13.57 -17.60 -13.67
C LEU A 535 12.20 -18.16 -14.04
N LEU A 536 11.89 -19.33 -13.53
CA LEU A 536 10.56 -19.93 -13.55
C LEU A 536 9.91 -19.73 -12.17
N LYS A 537 8.70 -19.14 -12.14
CA LYS A 537 7.89 -18.97 -10.94
C LYS A 537 6.53 -19.63 -11.14
N LEU A 538 6.22 -20.61 -10.31
CA LEU A 538 4.92 -21.27 -10.25
C LEU A 538 4.24 -20.87 -8.95
N SER A 539 2.98 -20.43 -9.00
CA SER A 539 2.18 -20.17 -7.82
C SER A 539 0.85 -20.90 -7.89
N LEU A 540 0.42 -21.43 -6.76
CA LEU A 540 -0.80 -22.18 -6.60
C LEU A 540 -1.55 -21.67 -5.37
N ARG A 541 -2.82 -21.30 -5.55
CA ARG A 541 -3.75 -21.01 -4.46
C ARG A 541 -4.93 -21.97 -4.54
N LYS A 542 -5.26 -22.57 -3.41
CA LYS A 542 -6.41 -23.46 -3.31
C LYS A 542 -7.02 -23.38 -1.92
N ASP A 543 -8.29 -22.98 -1.85
CA ASP A 543 -9.05 -22.96 -0.61
C ASP A 543 -10.00 -24.15 -0.57
N PHE A 544 -10.10 -24.78 0.59
CA PHE A 544 -11.04 -25.88 0.88
C PHE A 544 -12.02 -25.46 1.96
N LYS A 545 -13.28 -25.80 1.78
CA LYS A 545 -14.34 -25.56 2.77
C LYS A 545 -15.01 -26.88 3.14
N PHE A 546 -14.97 -27.23 4.42
CA PHE A 546 -15.53 -28.46 4.98
C PHE A 546 -16.49 -28.11 6.12
N GLY A 547 -17.77 -27.88 5.79
CA GLY A 547 -18.76 -27.44 6.78
C GLY A 547 -18.35 -26.09 7.40
N LYS A 548 -18.00 -26.09 8.68
CA LYS A 548 -17.54 -24.90 9.41
C LYS A 548 -16.06 -24.61 9.27
N PHE A 549 -15.28 -25.51 8.71
CA PHE A 549 -13.82 -25.36 8.57
C PHE A 549 -13.45 -24.84 7.20
N THR A 550 -12.44 -23.99 7.18
CA THR A 550 -11.83 -23.47 5.96
C THR A 550 -10.31 -23.66 6.04
N SER A 551 -9.71 -24.11 4.94
CA SER A 551 -8.27 -24.15 4.75
C SER A 551 -7.90 -23.33 3.53
N GLU A 552 -7.14 -22.25 3.72
CA GLU A 552 -6.57 -21.44 2.64
C GLU A 552 -5.12 -21.87 2.45
N ASN A 553 -4.73 -22.10 1.21
CA ASN A 553 -3.39 -22.61 0.91
C ASN A 553 -2.79 -21.81 -0.25
N PHE A 554 -1.58 -21.33 -0.06
CA PHE A 554 -0.79 -20.64 -1.07
C PHE A 554 0.62 -21.25 -1.11
N LEU A 555 1.05 -21.66 -2.31
CA LEU A 555 2.35 -22.28 -2.56
C LEU A 555 3.02 -21.54 -3.71
N VAL A 556 4.31 -21.23 -3.57
CA VAL A 556 5.15 -20.72 -4.65
C VAL A 556 6.40 -21.58 -4.76
N TYR A 557 6.69 -21.99 -5.99
CA TYR A 557 7.98 -22.55 -6.38
C TYR A 557 8.64 -21.62 -7.38
N GLN A 558 9.87 -21.21 -7.12
CA GLN A 558 10.65 -20.38 -8.03
C GLN A 558 12.06 -20.93 -8.20
N LYS A 559 12.50 -21.08 -9.44
CA LYS A 559 13.82 -21.63 -9.77
C LYS A 559 14.54 -20.71 -10.73
N THR A 560 15.79 -20.42 -10.43
CA THR A 560 16.67 -19.58 -11.25
C THR A 560 18.04 -20.23 -11.35
N ASP A 561 18.77 -19.88 -12.41
CA ASP A 561 20.18 -20.22 -12.60
C ASP A 561 21.14 -19.29 -11.81
N PHE A 562 20.61 -18.22 -11.19
CA PHE A 562 21.39 -17.22 -10.42
C PHE A 562 20.82 -17.00 -9.00
N GLU A 563 20.76 -18.04 -8.20
CA GLU A 563 20.18 -18.01 -6.84
C GLU A 563 20.87 -16.99 -5.93
N SER A 564 22.19 -16.87 -6.00
CA SER A 564 22.95 -15.94 -5.17
C SER A 564 22.72 -14.47 -5.55
N VAL A 565 22.35 -14.18 -6.80
CA VAL A 565 22.07 -12.82 -7.28
C VAL A 565 20.65 -12.39 -6.91
N LEU A 566 19.66 -13.25 -7.15
CA LEU A 566 18.27 -12.94 -6.86
C LEU A 566 17.95 -13.04 -5.38
N MET A 567 18.69 -13.85 -4.62
CA MET A 567 18.56 -14.01 -3.16
C MET A 567 17.12 -14.33 -2.74
N THR A 568 16.48 -15.28 -3.40
CA THR A 568 15.10 -15.68 -3.15
C THR A 568 15.01 -17.16 -2.83
N PRO A 569 14.09 -17.60 -1.93
CA PRO A 569 13.90 -19.02 -1.67
C PRO A 569 13.29 -19.74 -2.86
N GLU A 570 13.62 -21.03 -3.05
CA GLU A 570 12.97 -21.85 -4.07
C GLU A 570 11.50 -22.14 -3.75
N VAL A 571 11.19 -22.37 -2.49
CA VAL A 571 9.85 -22.72 -2.02
C VAL A 571 9.38 -21.73 -0.98
N TYR A 572 8.15 -21.26 -1.14
CA TYR A 572 7.42 -20.52 -0.13
C TYR A 572 6.03 -21.12 0.03
N THR A 573 5.57 -21.32 1.26
CA THR A 573 4.23 -21.80 1.54
C THR A 573 3.55 -20.98 2.63
N PHE A 574 2.26 -20.78 2.46
CA PHE A 574 1.38 -20.23 3.47
C PHE A 574 0.12 -21.05 3.57
N HIS A 575 -0.25 -21.42 4.79
CA HIS A 575 -1.46 -22.18 5.09
C HIS A 575 -2.20 -21.52 6.23
N SER A 576 -3.51 -21.33 6.05
CA SER A 576 -4.39 -20.86 7.11
C SER A 576 -5.51 -21.88 7.31
N PHE A 577 -5.69 -22.34 8.53
CA PHE A 577 -6.76 -23.27 8.89
C PHE A 577 -7.60 -22.66 10.01
N TYR A 578 -8.92 -22.53 9.78
CA TYR A 578 -9.79 -21.89 10.72
C TYR A 578 -11.22 -22.42 10.70
N MET A 579 -11.92 -22.18 11.78
CA MET A 579 -13.31 -22.57 11.99
C MET A 579 -14.21 -21.35 12.10
N HIS A 580 -15.35 -21.40 11.44
CA HIS A 580 -16.43 -20.41 11.55
C HIS A 580 -17.43 -20.82 12.63
N GLN A 581 -17.76 -19.91 13.54
CA GLN A 581 -18.76 -20.13 14.57
C GLN A 581 -19.50 -18.83 14.89
N ASP A 582 -20.82 -18.89 14.83
CA ASP A 582 -21.66 -17.80 15.28
C ASP A 582 -21.99 -17.97 16.78
N PHE A 583 -21.55 -17.01 17.60
CA PHE A 583 -21.89 -16.97 19.01
C PHE A 583 -23.06 -16.01 19.25
N PHE A 584 -24.00 -16.43 20.05
CA PHE A 584 -25.20 -15.64 20.44
C PHE A 584 -26.01 -15.09 19.25
N LYS A 585 -25.85 -15.66 18.04
CA LYS A 585 -26.44 -15.19 16.76
C LYS A 585 -26.03 -13.76 16.35
N VAL A 586 -25.11 -13.14 17.06
CA VAL A 586 -24.67 -11.75 16.85
C VAL A 586 -23.19 -11.65 16.51
N LEU A 587 -22.34 -12.50 17.09
CA LEU A 587 -20.89 -12.51 16.89
C LEU A 587 -20.52 -13.55 15.84
N LYS A 588 -20.21 -13.10 14.63
CA LYS A 588 -19.64 -13.95 13.59
C LYS A 588 -18.15 -14.08 13.85
N THR A 589 -17.75 -15.21 14.38
CA THR A 589 -16.37 -15.44 14.86
C THR A 589 -15.70 -16.51 14.05
N GLU A 590 -14.42 -16.28 13.80
CA GLU A 590 -13.51 -17.21 13.15
C GLU A 590 -12.26 -17.31 14.01
N PHE A 591 -11.76 -18.52 14.20
CA PHE A 591 -10.54 -18.77 14.97
C PHE A 591 -9.73 -19.89 14.34
N GLY A 592 -8.43 -19.74 14.35
CA GLY A 592 -7.54 -20.65 13.65
C GLY A 592 -6.07 -20.30 13.81
N PHE A 593 -5.29 -20.83 12.89
CA PHE A 593 -3.87 -20.57 12.84
C PHE A 593 -3.39 -20.35 11.40
N ASP A 594 -2.32 -19.57 11.27
CA ASP A 594 -1.56 -19.39 10.04
C ASP A 594 -0.20 -20.09 10.20
N LEU A 595 0.26 -20.75 9.14
CA LEU A 595 1.58 -21.36 9.06
C LEU A 595 2.31 -20.77 7.84
N ARG A 596 3.53 -20.28 8.04
CA ARG A 596 4.42 -19.77 7.00
C ARG A 596 5.71 -20.54 6.99
N TYR A 597 6.19 -20.91 5.80
CA TYR A 597 7.48 -21.54 5.62
C TYR A 597 8.11 -21.11 4.30
N PHE A 598 9.40 -20.95 4.30
CA PHE A 598 10.22 -20.75 3.09
C PHE A 598 11.49 -21.57 3.18
N SER A 599 11.98 -22.08 2.04
CA SER A 599 13.22 -22.82 1.96
C SER A 599 14.43 -21.93 2.18
N ASN A 600 15.57 -22.53 2.52
CA ASN A 600 16.83 -21.81 2.68
C ASN A 600 17.22 -21.05 1.41
N TYR A 601 17.80 -19.88 1.57
CA TYR A 601 18.30 -19.02 0.49
C TYR A 601 19.51 -18.22 0.97
N ASN A 602 20.24 -17.62 0.03
CA ASN A 602 21.32 -16.69 0.37
C ASN A 602 20.73 -15.40 0.93
N ALA A 603 20.82 -15.20 2.25
CA ALA A 603 20.22 -14.04 2.91
C ALA A 603 21.01 -12.77 2.58
N PRO A 604 20.34 -11.68 2.20
CA PRO A 604 21.00 -10.42 1.94
C PRO A 604 21.54 -9.80 3.21
N SER A 605 22.60 -9.01 3.09
CA SER A 605 23.02 -8.00 4.06
C SER A 605 22.34 -6.66 3.73
N TYR A 606 22.36 -5.72 4.66
CA TYR A 606 21.72 -4.42 4.49
C TYR A 606 22.71 -3.28 4.77
N ALA A 607 22.74 -2.29 3.87
CA ALA A 607 23.56 -1.10 3.95
C ALA A 607 22.74 0.11 4.43
N PRO A 608 22.83 0.49 5.71
CA PRO A 608 21.94 1.49 6.32
C PRO A 608 22.04 2.87 5.67
N ALA A 609 23.26 3.33 5.30
CA ALA A 609 23.44 4.68 4.80
C ALA A 609 22.80 4.93 3.43
N ILE A 610 22.66 3.89 2.59
CA ILE A 610 21.98 3.99 1.28
C ILE A 610 20.66 3.25 1.21
N GLY A 611 20.27 2.51 2.24
CA GLY A 611 18.99 1.77 2.28
C GLY A 611 18.91 0.63 1.27
N GLN A 612 20.04 -0.06 0.99
CA GLN A 612 20.07 -1.11 -0.01
C GLN A 612 20.38 -2.47 0.60
N PHE A 613 19.71 -3.50 0.07
CA PHE A 613 20.04 -4.89 0.37
C PHE A 613 21.09 -5.36 -0.64
N TYR A 614 22.15 -5.99 -0.16
CA TYR A 614 23.24 -6.44 -0.99
C TYR A 614 23.60 -7.90 -0.73
N ARG A 615 24.13 -8.53 -1.76
CA ARG A 615 24.61 -9.91 -1.71
C ARG A 615 25.91 -9.98 -0.90
N LYS A 616 25.90 -10.90 0.08
CA LYS A 616 27.07 -11.34 0.81
C LYS A 616 27.09 -12.86 0.80
N ASP A 617 28.15 -13.49 0.26
CA ASP A 617 28.14 -14.91 -0.16
C ASP A 617 28.11 -15.94 0.95
N ASP A 618 28.33 -15.56 2.19
CA ASP A 618 28.60 -16.47 3.31
C ASP A 618 27.43 -16.74 4.25
N VAL A 619 26.22 -16.23 3.93
CA VAL A 619 25.11 -16.25 4.90
C VAL A 619 23.91 -17.04 4.37
N LYS A 620 23.79 -18.28 4.86
CA LYS A 620 22.56 -19.08 4.75
C LYS A 620 22.04 -19.37 6.15
N PHE A 621 20.73 -19.19 6.35
CA PHE A 621 20.08 -19.51 7.60
C PHE A 621 19.24 -20.77 7.47
N ASP A 622 19.19 -21.56 8.54
CA ASP A 622 18.16 -22.58 8.69
C ASP A 622 16.80 -21.90 8.81
N THR A 623 15.82 -22.45 8.13
CA THR A 623 14.46 -21.95 8.11
C THR A 623 13.50 -22.91 8.78
N TYR A 624 12.56 -22.39 9.52
CA TYR A 624 11.60 -23.16 10.31
C TYR A 624 10.19 -22.66 10.01
N PRO A 625 9.17 -23.51 10.12
CA PRO A 625 7.79 -23.07 10.07
C PRO A 625 7.49 -22.04 11.18
N VAL A 626 6.85 -20.93 10.83
CA VAL A 626 6.35 -19.94 11.77
C VAL A 626 4.84 -20.13 11.88
N VAL A 627 4.34 -20.30 13.10
CA VAL A 627 2.93 -20.52 13.39
C VAL A 627 2.38 -19.37 14.20
N ASP A 628 1.28 -18.80 13.73
CA ASP A 628 0.53 -17.74 14.40
C ASP A 628 -0.88 -18.23 14.69
N VAL A 629 -1.43 -17.97 15.87
CA VAL A 629 -2.81 -18.31 16.22
C VAL A 629 -3.63 -17.04 16.36
N TRP A 630 -4.90 -17.11 15.97
CA TRP A 630 -5.73 -15.93 15.93
C TRP A 630 -7.22 -16.23 16.12
N ILE A 631 -7.94 -15.21 16.57
CA ILE A 631 -9.39 -15.12 16.58
C ILE A 631 -9.79 -13.77 15.99
N ARG A 632 -10.80 -13.76 15.12
CA ARG A 632 -11.41 -12.55 14.59
C ARG A 632 -12.93 -12.65 14.67
N THR A 633 -13.57 -11.53 14.93
CA THR A 633 -15.03 -11.48 15.04
C THR A 633 -15.59 -10.21 14.44
N ASN A 634 -16.75 -10.33 13.84
CA ASN A 634 -17.57 -9.20 13.43
C ASN A 634 -18.70 -9.01 14.46
N TRP A 635 -18.77 -7.82 15.02
CA TRP A 635 -19.84 -7.39 15.92
C TRP A 635 -20.49 -6.12 15.39
N LYS A 636 -21.65 -6.29 14.72
CA LYS A 636 -22.39 -5.18 14.12
C LYS A 636 -21.51 -4.36 13.13
N ARG A 637 -21.08 -3.17 13.54
CA ARG A 637 -20.28 -2.22 12.75
C ARG A 637 -18.78 -2.31 13.05
N ALA A 638 -18.39 -3.19 13.99
CA ALA A 638 -17.01 -3.35 14.42
C ALA A 638 -16.45 -4.73 14.02
N ASN A 639 -15.23 -4.74 13.54
CA ASN A 639 -14.42 -5.94 13.39
C ASN A 639 -13.32 -5.91 14.45
N LEU A 640 -13.11 -7.04 15.10
CA LEU A 640 -12.14 -7.21 16.18
C LEU A 640 -11.26 -8.40 15.85
N PHE A 641 -9.97 -8.34 16.20
CA PHE A 641 -9.11 -9.53 16.23
C PHE A 641 -8.21 -9.55 17.46
N LEU A 642 -7.85 -10.77 17.86
CA LEU A 642 -6.74 -11.06 18.75
C LEU A 642 -5.84 -12.06 18.02
N ARG A 643 -4.54 -11.82 18.00
CA ARG A 643 -3.55 -12.66 17.33
C ARG A 643 -2.35 -12.86 18.25
N TYR A 644 -1.80 -14.06 18.25
CA TYR A 644 -0.56 -14.41 18.92
C TYR A 644 0.42 -14.91 17.87
N ASP A 645 1.39 -14.08 17.56
CA ASP A 645 2.40 -14.37 16.55
C ASP A 645 3.48 -15.29 17.11
N TYR A 646 4.03 -16.17 16.25
CA TYR A 646 5.15 -17.05 16.49
C TYR A 646 4.99 -17.92 17.75
N ILE A 647 3.81 -18.55 17.92
CA ILE A 647 3.50 -19.38 19.11
C ILE A 647 4.49 -20.53 19.30
N ASN A 648 5.09 -21.01 18.22
CA ASN A 648 6.06 -22.11 18.24
C ASN A 648 7.52 -21.67 18.43
N GLU A 649 7.76 -20.44 18.88
CA GLU A 649 9.09 -19.99 19.30
C GLU A 649 9.67 -20.90 20.36
N GLY A 650 10.94 -21.33 20.17
CA GLY A 650 11.65 -22.24 21.08
C GLY A 650 11.42 -23.71 20.79
N LEU A 651 10.48 -24.08 19.89
CA LEU A 651 10.27 -25.49 19.52
C LEU A 651 11.37 -26.00 18.57
N PHE A 652 11.70 -25.22 17.54
CA PHE A 652 12.75 -25.57 16.58
C PHE A 652 13.97 -24.66 16.73
N SER A 653 13.74 -23.38 17.00
CA SER A 653 14.75 -22.35 17.21
C SER A 653 14.21 -21.27 18.16
N LYS A 654 15.10 -20.56 18.84
CA LYS A 654 14.76 -19.38 19.67
C LYS A 654 14.44 -18.13 18.86
N GLY A 655 14.56 -18.19 17.53
CA GLY A 655 14.31 -17.10 16.62
C GLY A 655 14.81 -17.42 15.21
N TYR A 656 14.66 -16.51 14.29
CA TYR A 656 15.11 -16.67 12.90
C TYR A 656 15.49 -15.33 12.27
N TYR A 657 16.16 -15.40 11.12
CA TYR A 657 16.58 -14.26 10.33
C TYR A 657 15.98 -14.34 8.92
N THR A 658 15.68 -13.19 8.32
CA THR A 658 15.41 -13.03 6.89
C THR A 658 16.47 -12.18 6.20
N VAL A 659 17.19 -11.38 6.98
CA VAL A 659 18.30 -10.52 6.58
C VAL A 659 19.44 -10.73 7.56
N ASN A 660 20.68 -10.75 7.04
CA ASN A 660 21.87 -11.01 7.85
C ASN A 660 21.94 -10.06 9.06
N ARG A 661 22.06 -10.64 10.27
CA ARG A 661 22.17 -9.95 11.57
C ARG A 661 20.94 -9.13 11.99
N TYR A 662 19.80 -9.24 11.29
CA TYR A 662 18.54 -8.60 11.67
C TYR A 662 17.55 -9.66 12.16
N PRO A 663 17.49 -9.92 13.47
CA PRO A 663 16.61 -10.92 14.02
C PRO A 663 15.15 -10.54 13.87
N MET A 664 14.34 -11.53 13.52
CA MET A 664 12.88 -11.37 13.45
C MET A 664 12.28 -11.29 14.86
N PRO A 665 11.09 -10.69 15.02
CA PRO A 665 10.45 -10.57 16.33
C PRO A 665 10.22 -11.93 16.98
N TYR A 666 10.27 -11.94 18.31
CA TYR A 666 9.79 -13.06 19.10
C TYR A 666 8.25 -13.05 19.22
N ARG A 667 7.67 -14.04 19.90
CA ARG A 667 6.22 -14.16 20.11
C ARG A 667 5.58 -12.91 20.70
N LEU A 668 4.43 -12.52 20.14
CA LEU A 668 3.73 -11.30 20.54
C LEU A 668 2.22 -11.46 20.42
N ALA A 669 1.50 -11.00 21.44
CA ALA A 669 0.05 -10.88 21.36
C ALA A 669 -0.36 -9.49 20.85
N LYS A 670 -1.28 -9.47 19.91
CA LYS A 670 -1.80 -8.27 19.26
C LYS A 670 -3.32 -8.27 19.26
N PHE A 671 -3.93 -7.10 19.38
CA PHE A 671 -5.33 -6.91 19.08
C PHE A 671 -5.54 -5.75 18.13
N GLY A 672 -6.62 -5.81 17.37
CA GLY A 672 -7.03 -4.72 16.50
C GLY A 672 -8.53 -4.57 16.41
N VAL A 673 -8.94 -3.34 16.13
CA VAL A 673 -10.33 -2.93 15.98
C VAL A 673 -10.48 -2.10 14.71
N ARG A 674 -11.47 -2.43 13.88
CA ARG A 674 -11.93 -1.58 12.79
C ARG A 674 -13.41 -1.25 13.04
N TRP A 675 -13.74 0.01 13.12
CA TRP A 675 -15.09 0.48 13.39
C TRP A 675 -15.59 1.38 12.27
N ASN A 676 -16.76 1.03 11.73
CA ASN A 676 -17.41 1.75 10.63
C ASN A 676 -18.61 2.54 11.15
N PHE A 677 -18.63 3.84 10.90
CA PHE A 677 -19.72 4.74 11.25
C PHE A 677 -20.46 5.19 9.99
N TYR A 678 -21.79 5.15 10.04
CA TYR A 678 -22.69 5.55 8.97
C TYR A 678 -23.76 6.45 9.59
N ASP A 679 -23.64 7.77 9.47
CA ASP A 679 -24.54 8.74 10.13
C ASP A 679 -25.32 9.57 9.11
#